data_2b80c0232c89a82a49b7abad5cd13f42
#
_entry.id   2b80c0232c89a82a49b7abad5cd13f42
#
_cell.length_a   1.000
_cell.length_b   1.000
_cell.length_c   1.000
_cell.angle_alpha   90.00
_cell.angle_beta   90.00
_cell.angle_gamma   90.00
#
_symmetry.space_group_name_H-M   'P 1'
#
loop_
_entity.id
_entity.type
_entity.pdbx_description
1 polymer ?
#
loop_
_entity_poly.entity_id
_entity_poly.type
_entity_poly.pdbx_seq_one_letter_code
_entity_poly.pdbx_strand_id
1 'polypeptide(L)'
;MIFTAHRINTIKELKEIPNKYGIELDLRDDKNGHIHLSHDPFIQGELFEDFLKEYNHSFIILNIKSERIEYNIINILKKYKITNYFFLDSSFPMIKKLSSEGENNIAIRLSEYEGIDTVLNMKGLVKWVWVDCFNKLPLDYDTFRILKKNGFNICIVSPELQSQPEKIEVYKKQLYENNIQVDMICTKIYNIPKWLNNDVQIIIPMSGIGKRFIDAGYNKPKYLIDIDNKPIIEHVINLFPNESNFSFIVNNEHLENTNIKNILNSLCPHSKIYSVPINNRKGPVHAISQIFDNIDDDKEVIVSYCDYGTYWNYNNFLIDARKNNADGSISCYKGFHPHMLGSDNYAFLKETENGSMWMREIKEKEPFTNNKMNEYASNGTYYFKNGRLLKKYFNLLMELNIHTNNEYYVSMVYNLLVKDNLSVRIFEIENMLQWGTPYDFEIYKSWSSYFNDTLIHIKKIPDMQNITTIMPMAGKGSRFTHRGYNVSKPLLDVNGYPMVIEAIKCLPTTTNYIFVCLNEHLNNSPIRENILKYYPNAMIIGIDNTTDGQACTVEIAIKEANIDLDSPILITACDNGVYYDSIEYNKLLDDRNNDIIIWSFRNNQTSKINPNMYAWLKVDENNNIQHVSCKKFIYDDPLKTHAIIGTMFYRKARYFIDG
;
A
#
# COMPACT_ATOMS: atom_id res chain seq x y z
N MET A 1 -7.43 -7.76 9.68
CA MET A 1 -8.73 -7.89 10.40
C MET A 1 -8.53 -7.49 11.86
N ILE A 2 -9.48 -6.74 12.44
CA ILE A 2 -9.46 -6.30 13.83
C ILE A 2 -10.41 -7.20 14.63
N PHE A 3 -9.97 -7.71 15.79
CA PHE A 3 -10.88 -8.29 16.78
C PHE A 3 -11.27 -7.23 17.79
N THR A 4 -12.56 -7.12 18.11
CA THR A 4 -13.11 -6.15 19.03
C THR A 4 -13.82 -6.87 20.17
N ALA A 5 -13.38 -6.60 21.42
CA ALA A 5 -13.98 -7.16 22.62
C ALA A 5 -15.32 -6.48 22.91
N HIS A 6 -16.39 -7.27 22.95
CA HIS A 6 -17.76 -6.79 23.12
C HIS A 6 -18.07 -6.43 24.58
N ARG A 7 -18.68 -5.27 24.76
CA ARG A 7 -19.23 -4.74 26.03
C ARG A 7 -18.16 -4.60 27.11
N ILE A 8 -17.21 -3.70 26.88
CA ILE A 8 -16.16 -3.31 27.80
C ILE A 8 -16.57 -1.95 28.41
N ASN A 9 -17.31 -1.99 29.51
CA ASN A 9 -17.98 -0.82 30.09
C ASN A 9 -17.32 -0.30 31.37
N THR A 10 -16.17 -0.89 31.78
CA THR A 10 -15.42 -0.45 32.95
C THR A 10 -13.92 -0.32 32.66
N ILE A 11 -13.25 0.58 33.38
CA ILE A 11 -11.79 0.74 33.31
C ILE A 11 -11.07 -0.56 33.72
N LYS A 12 -11.66 -1.31 34.65
CA LYS A 12 -11.11 -2.59 35.06
C LYS A 12 -11.08 -3.59 33.90
N GLU A 13 -12.20 -3.76 33.20
CA GLU A 13 -12.26 -4.64 32.01
C GLU A 13 -11.33 -4.14 30.92
N LEU A 14 -11.26 -2.81 30.70
CA LEU A 14 -10.37 -2.22 29.69
C LEU A 14 -8.91 -2.65 29.89
N LYS A 15 -8.43 -2.63 31.14
CA LYS A 15 -7.05 -3.00 31.50
C LYS A 15 -6.73 -4.48 31.29
N GLU A 16 -7.75 -5.33 31.21
CA GLU A 16 -7.58 -6.77 30.90
C GLU A 16 -7.50 -7.06 29.42
N ILE A 17 -7.88 -6.11 28.54
CA ILE A 17 -7.86 -6.29 27.09
C ILE A 17 -6.50 -5.91 26.52
N PRO A 18 -5.81 -6.76 25.73
CA PRO A 18 -4.60 -6.39 25.02
C PRO A 18 -4.84 -5.24 24.05
N ASN A 19 -3.96 -4.23 24.05
CA ASN A 19 -4.11 -2.98 23.28
C ASN A 19 -4.28 -3.17 21.77
N LYS A 20 -3.80 -4.28 21.23
CA LYS A 20 -3.98 -4.62 19.80
C LYS A 20 -5.43 -4.89 19.40
N TYR A 21 -6.29 -5.27 20.36
CA TYR A 21 -7.70 -5.48 20.09
C TYR A 21 -8.46 -4.16 20.17
N GLY A 22 -9.56 -4.08 19.45
CA GLY A 22 -10.56 -3.03 19.66
C GLY A 22 -11.46 -3.36 20.84
N ILE A 23 -12.27 -2.40 21.21
CA ILE A 23 -13.30 -2.56 22.24
C ILE A 23 -14.64 -2.04 21.71
N GLU A 24 -15.72 -2.61 22.18
CA GLU A 24 -17.07 -2.09 22.03
C GLU A 24 -17.61 -1.76 23.40
N LEU A 25 -18.26 -0.61 23.52
CA LEU A 25 -18.82 -0.10 24.77
C LEU A 25 -20.18 0.58 24.55
N ASP A 26 -21.00 0.60 25.56
CA ASP A 26 -22.35 1.17 25.56
C ASP A 26 -22.36 2.57 26.17
N LEU A 27 -22.88 3.57 25.46
CA LEU A 27 -22.90 4.97 25.90
C LEU A 27 -24.31 5.48 26.15
N ARG A 28 -24.46 6.12 27.31
CA ARG A 28 -25.67 6.83 27.72
C ARG A 28 -25.31 8.20 28.32
N ASP A 29 -26.30 9.08 28.40
CA ASP A 29 -26.21 10.32 29.13
C ASP A 29 -27.01 10.23 30.47
N ASP A 30 -26.59 11.02 31.46
CA ASP A 30 -27.32 11.27 32.66
C ASP A 30 -28.21 12.53 32.50
N LYS A 31 -29.00 12.83 33.57
CA LYS A 31 -29.87 14.03 33.60
C LYS A 31 -29.11 15.36 33.48
N ASN A 32 -27.79 15.38 33.67
CA ASN A 32 -26.93 16.56 33.53
C ASN A 32 -26.20 16.59 32.21
N GLY A 33 -26.41 15.61 31.33
CA GLY A 33 -25.76 15.49 30.02
C GLY A 33 -24.34 14.92 30.06
N HIS A 34 -23.89 14.35 31.16
CA HIS A 34 -22.61 13.64 31.21
C HIS A 34 -22.72 12.27 30.56
N ILE A 35 -21.75 11.95 29.69
CA ILE A 35 -21.70 10.65 29.05
C ILE A 35 -21.05 9.62 29.96
N HIS A 36 -21.72 8.49 30.16
CA HIS A 36 -21.25 7.37 30.97
C HIS A 36 -21.45 6.03 30.25
N LEU A 37 -20.74 5.01 30.72
CA LEU A 37 -20.78 3.67 30.15
C LEU A 37 -21.86 2.84 30.86
N SER A 38 -22.95 2.53 30.16
CA SER A 38 -24.01 1.65 30.68
C SER A 38 -24.82 1.07 29.53
N HIS A 39 -25.04 -0.25 29.57
CA HIS A 39 -25.96 -0.91 28.65
C HIS A 39 -27.42 -0.65 29.01
N ASP A 40 -27.76 -0.77 30.27
CA ASP A 40 -29.15 -0.70 30.74
C ASP A 40 -29.54 0.72 31.16
N PRO A 41 -30.78 1.14 30.93
CA PRO A 41 -31.27 2.43 31.36
C PRO A 41 -31.27 2.56 32.89
N PHE A 42 -31.11 3.78 33.39
CA PHE A 42 -31.14 4.13 34.82
C PHE A 42 -30.02 3.56 35.69
N ILE A 43 -29.03 2.90 35.08
CA ILE A 43 -27.81 2.46 35.76
C ILE A 43 -26.70 3.45 35.44
N GLN A 44 -26.12 4.06 36.48
CA GLN A 44 -24.98 4.94 36.33
C GLN A 44 -23.68 4.12 36.32
N GLY A 45 -22.97 4.20 35.18
CA GLY A 45 -21.64 3.59 34.98
C GLY A 45 -20.51 4.60 35.15
N GLU A 46 -19.31 4.20 34.81
CA GLU A 46 -18.13 5.06 34.79
C GLU A 46 -18.27 6.18 33.76
N LEU A 47 -17.68 7.34 34.04
CA LEU A 47 -17.70 8.46 33.11
C LEU A 47 -16.84 8.13 31.86
N PHE A 48 -17.37 8.43 30.69
CA PHE A 48 -16.69 8.15 29.41
C PHE A 48 -15.34 8.89 29.31
N GLU A 49 -15.27 10.14 29.81
CA GLU A 49 -13.99 10.89 29.81
C GLU A 49 -12.94 10.24 30.73
N ASP A 50 -13.33 9.66 31.86
CA ASP A 50 -12.39 8.98 32.76
C ASP A 50 -11.90 7.66 32.14
N PHE A 51 -12.78 6.94 31.45
CA PHE A 51 -12.43 5.74 30.71
C PHE A 51 -11.43 6.06 29.59
N LEU A 52 -11.61 7.16 28.85
CA LEU A 52 -10.72 7.54 27.77
C LEU A 52 -9.32 7.97 28.22
N LYS A 53 -9.12 8.34 29.47
CA LYS A 53 -7.77 8.61 30.02
C LYS A 53 -6.90 7.35 30.08
N GLU A 54 -7.52 6.19 30.21
CA GLU A 54 -6.85 4.88 30.26
C GLU A 54 -6.87 4.14 28.91
N TYR A 55 -7.59 4.68 27.91
CA TYR A 55 -7.76 4.05 26.60
C TYR A 55 -6.49 4.14 25.75
N ASN A 56 -6.01 2.97 25.29
CA ASN A 56 -4.85 2.83 24.41
C ASN A 56 -5.01 1.62 23.45
N HIS A 57 -6.21 1.39 22.93
CA HIS A 57 -6.54 0.24 22.12
C HIS A 57 -6.63 0.61 20.65
N SER A 58 -6.62 -0.41 19.77
CA SER A 58 -6.54 -0.21 18.32
C SER A 58 -7.78 0.45 17.70
N PHE A 59 -8.97 0.22 18.27
CA PHE A 59 -10.25 0.69 17.76
C PHE A 59 -11.32 0.74 18.83
N ILE A 60 -12.30 1.66 18.70
CA ILE A 60 -13.42 1.77 19.63
C ILE A 60 -14.76 1.80 18.88
N ILE A 61 -15.67 0.88 19.21
CA ILE A 61 -17.06 0.87 18.76
C ILE A 61 -17.92 1.54 19.83
N LEU A 62 -18.58 2.61 19.44
CA LEU A 62 -19.39 3.47 20.31
C LEU A 62 -20.88 3.10 20.13
N ASN A 63 -21.38 2.20 20.96
CA ASN A 63 -22.75 1.72 20.90
C ASN A 63 -23.69 2.71 21.59
N ILE A 64 -24.53 3.39 20.84
CA ILE A 64 -25.40 4.47 21.31
C ILE A 64 -26.66 3.90 21.94
N LYS A 65 -26.87 4.18 23.23
CA LYS A 65 -28.03 3.72 24.02
C LYS A 65 -28.96 4.84 24.45
N SER A 66 -28.59 6.11 24.19
CA SER A 66 -29.47 7.29 24.35
C SER A 66 -29.44 8.10 23.07
N GLU A 67 -30.56 8.66 22.67
CA GLU A 67 -30.63 9.48 21.46
C GLU A 67 -29.96 10.86 21.62
N ARG A 68 -29.34 11.37 20.53
CA ARG A 68 -28.78 12.72 20.41
C ARG A 68 -27.49 12.98 21.20
N ILE A 69 -26.85 11.95 21.76
CA ILE A 69 -25.58 12.10 22.48
C ILE A 69 -24.35 12.17 21.58
N GLU A 70 -24.49 11.84 20.31
CA GLU A 70 -23.38 11.69 19.35
C GLU A 70 -22.52 12.95 19.20
N TYR A 71 -23.16 14.16 19.21
CA TYR A 71 -22.40 15.42 19.12
C TYR A 71 -21.49 15.64 20.35
N ASN A 72 -22.00 15.30 21.56
CA ASN A 72 -21.19 15.38 22.78
C ASN A 72 -20.03 14.41 22.71
N ILE A 73 -20.28 13.17 22.24
CA ILE A 73 -19.25 12.15 22.08
C ILE A 73 -18.20 12.60 21.06
N ILE A 74 -18.58 13.15 19.90
CA ILE A 74 -17.64 13.68 18.89
C ILE A 74 -16.71 14.74 19.52
N ASN A 75 -17.24 15.65 20.34
CA ASN A 75 -16.45 16.68 21.02
C ASN A 75 -15.45 16.05 22.02
N ILE A 76 -15.88 15.03 22.77
CA ILE A 76 -15.01 14.28 23.67
C ILE A 76 -13.92 13.56 22.90
N LEU A 77 -14.25 12.83 21.81
CA LEU A 77 -13.26 12.13 20.98
C LEU A 77 -12.21 13.08 20.40
N LYS A 78 -12.62 14.26 19.93
CA LYS A 78 -11.70 15.32 19.45
C LYS A 78 -10.76 15.77 20.57
N LYS A 79 -11.27 15.99 21.78
CA LYS A 79 -10.47 16.38 22.95
C LYS A 79 -9.38 15.35 23.26
N TYR A 80 -9.71 14.05 23.16
CA TYR A 80 -8.77 12.94 23.41
C TYR A 80 -8.03 12.46 22.16
N LYS A 81 -8.21 13.13 20.98
CA LYS A 81 -7.56 12.83 19.71
C LYS A 81 -7.78 11.40 19.20
N ILE A 82 -8.98 10.84 19.46
CA ILE A 82 -9.36 9.50 19.01
C ILE A 82 -9.97 9.60 17.62
N THR A 83 -9.39 8.87 16.67
CA THR A 83 -9.80 8.89 15.24
C THR A 83 -10.26 7.52 14.76
N ASN A 84 -9.87 6.43 15.42
CA ASN A 84 -10.22 5.06 15.04
C ASN A 84 -11.47 4.60 15.77
N TYR A 85 -12.63 4.97 15.27
CA TYR A 85 -13.92 4.62 15.86
C TYR A 85 -15.02 4.52 14.82
N PHE A 86 -16.16 3.94 15.23
CA PHE A 86 -17.44 4.18 14.58
C PHE A 86 -18.60 4.18 15.59
N PHE A 87 -19.67 4.89 15.23
CA PHE A 87 -20.95 4.87 15.95
C PHE A 87 -21.78 3.67 15.54
N LEU A 88 -22.29 2.95 16.52
CA LEU A 88 -23.21 1.82 16.38
C LEU A 88 -24.55 2.19 17.03
N ASP A 89 -25.66 1.69 16.47
CA ASP A 89 -27.02 1.84 16.97
C ASP A 89 -27.55 3.28 17.10
N SER A 90 -26.93 4.26 16.45
CA SER A 90 -27.56 5.56 16.24
C SER A 90 -28.85 5.39 15.45
N SER A 91 -29.90 6.16 15.77
CA SER A 91 -31.15 6.12 15.01
C SER A 91 -30.93 6.53 13.54
N PHE A 92 -31.68 5.94 12.60
CA PHE A 92 -31.49 6.23 11.17
C PHE A 92 -31.56 7.73 10.81
N PRO A 93 -32.50 8.54 11.41
CA PRO A 93 -32.50 9.98 11.22
C PRO A 93 -31.20 10.65 11.69
N MET A 94 -30.60 10.17 12.78
CA MET A 94 -29.32 10.68 13.28
C MET A 94 -28.16 10.27 12.37
N ILE A 95 -28.14 9.05 11.90
CA ILE A 95 -27.16 8.58 10.89
C ILE A 95 -27.20 9.50 9.66
N LYS A 96 -28.39 9.76 9.12
CA LYS A 96 -28.57 10.63 7.94
C LYS A 96 -28.09 12.05 8.22
N LYS A 97 -28.38 12.60 9.39
CA LYS A 97 -27.99 13.93 9.78
C LYS A 97 -26.46 14.05 9.91
N LEU A 98 -25.84 13.21 10.72
CA LEU A 98 -24.38 13.21 10.94
C LEU A 98 -23.60 13.01 9.64
N SER A 99 -24.03 12.05 8.82
CA SER A 99 -23.35 11.76 7.55
C SER A 99 -23.45 12.91 6.56
N SER A 100 -24.56 13.67 6.54
CA SER A 100 -24.68 14.89 5.71
C SER A 100 -23.84 16.06 6.22
N GLU A 101 -23.44 16.05 7.49
CA GLU A 101 -22.54 17.02 8.12
C GLU A 101 -21.05 16.59 8.01
N GLY A 102 -20.77 15.42 7.38
CA GLY A 102 -19.41 14.94 7.11
C GLY A 102 -18.87 13.90 8.08
N GLU A 103 -19.64 13.52 9.14
CA GLU A 103 -19.25 12.37 9.99
C GLU A 103 -19.59 11.06 9.27
N ASN A 104 -18.58 10.32 8.87
CA ASN A 104 -18.74 9.07 8.14
C ASN A 104 -18.27 7.82 8.91
N ASN A 105 -17.72 7.99 10.13
CA ASN A 105 -17.38 6.87 11.01
C ASN A 105 -18.64 6.35 11.70
N ILE A 106 -19.55 5.81 10.94
CA ILE A 106 -20.84 5.31 11.36
C ILE A 106 -21.03 3.93 10.74
N ALA A 107 -21.65 3.01 11.50
CA ALA A 107 -22.06 1.71 10.98
C ALA A 107 -23.55 1.71 10.63
N ILE A 108 -23.88 1.16 9.45
CA ILE A 108 -25.25 0.79 9.04
C ILE A 108 -25.42 -0.72 9.19
N ARG A 109 -26.60 -1.18 9.61
CA ARG A 109 -26.85 -2.62 9.81
C ARG A 109 -27.15 -3.33 8.51
N LEU A 110 -26.69 -4.59 8.45
CA LEU A 110 -27.06 -5.62 7.50
C LEU A 110 -27.39 -6.89 8.30
N SER A 111 -28.56 -7.46 8.10
CA SER A 111 -28.97 -8.68 8.78
C SER A 111 -29.92 -9.49 7.90
N GLU A 112 -30.45 -10.60 8.40
CA GLU A 112 -31.51 -11.31 7.72
C GLU A 112 -32.80 -10.49 7.58
N TYR A 113 -32.92 -9.40 8.36
CA TYR A 113 -34.10 -8.52 8.41
C TYR A 113 -33.87 -7.13 7.85
N GLU A 114 -32.61 -6.73 7.66
CA GLU A 114 -32.19 -5.42 7.18
C GLU A 114 -31.39 -5.59 5.87
N GLY A 115 -32.04 -5.26 4.74
CA GLY A 115 -31.53 -5.58 3.41
C GLY A 115 -30.34 -4.75 2.96
N ILE A 116 -29.58 -5.29 2.01
CA ILE A 116 -28.42 -4.65 1.39
C ILE A 116 -28.76 -3.31 0.71
N ASP A 117 -29.98 -3.12 0.22
CA ASP A 117 -30.39 -1.88 -0.46
C ASP A 117 -30.27 -0.66 0.46
N THR A 118 -30.64 -0.81 1.74
CA THR A 118 -30.46 0.26 2.75
C THR A 118 -28.99 0.61 2.91
N VAL A 119 -28.10 -0.38 2.94
CA VAL A 119 -26.65 -0.20 3.03
C VAL A 119 -26.13 0.55 1.80
N LEU A 120 -26.51 0.14 0.60
CA LEU A 120 -26.03 0.73 -0.65
C LEU A 120 -26.51 2.18 -0.84
N ASN A 121 -27.69 2.53 -0.34
CA ASN A 121 -28.20 3.91 -0.32
C ASN A 121 -27.34 4.84 0.56
N MET A 122 -26.53 4.30 1.47
CA MET A 122 -25.62 5.05 2.33
C MET A 122 -24.16 5.06 1.82
N LYS A 123 -23.92 4.63 0.57
CA LYS A 123 -22.61 4.68 -0.06
C LYS A 123 -22.00 6.07 -0.04
N GLY A 124 -20.73 6.16 0.41
CA GLY A 124 -19.99 7.42 0.54
C GLY A 124 -20.44 8.32 1.71
N LEU A 125 -21.52 7.96 2.40
CA LEU A 125 -22.03 8.66 3.57
C LEU A 125 -21.60 7.99 4.88
N VAL A 126 -21.51 6.66 4.91
CA VAL A 126 -21.01 5.89 6.06
C VAL A 126 -19.91 4.92 5.60
N LYS A 127 -18.98 4.61 6.51
CA LYS A 127 -17.83 3.75 6.20
C LYS A 127 -18.03 2.28 6.58
N TRP A 128 -18.88 1.99 7.57
CA TRP A 128 -18.97 0.67 8.16
C TRP A 128 -20.31 0.01 7.92
N VAL A 129 -20.27 -1.31 7.77
CA VAL A 129 -21.44 -2.18 7.79
C VAL A 129 -21.30 -3.11 8.99
N TRP A 130 -22.29 -3.05 9.88
CA TRP A 130 -22.45 -3.96 11.00
C TRP A 130 -23.31 -5.13 10.56
N VAL A 131 -22.69 -6.30 10.38
CA VAL A 131 -23.36 -7.51 9.92
C VAL A 131 -23.84 -8.30 11.13
N ASP A 132 -25.13 -8.20 11.43
CA ASP A 132 -25.75 -8.94 12.51
C ASP A 132 -26.17 -10.35 12.06
N CYS A 133 -26.05 -11.33 12.94
CA CYS A 133 -26.24 -12.75 12.63
C CYS A 133 -27.26 -13.37 13.58
N PHE A 134 -28.55 -13.07 13.43
CA PHE A 134 -29.57 -13.56 14.34
C PHE A 134 -29.75 -15.07 14.27
N ASN A 135 -29.78 -15.65 13.05
CA ASN A 135 -29.90 -17.11 12.84
C ASN A 135 -28.80 -17.67 11.93
N LYS A 136 -28.31 -16.87 10.99
CA LYS A 136 -27.28 -17.24 10.04
C LYS A 136 -26.37 -16.05 9.76
N LEU A 137 -25.20 -16.27 9.18
CA LEU A 137 -24.36 -15.20 8.68
C LEU A 137 -24.92 -14.72 7.32
N PRO A 138 -25.50 -13.51 7.23
CA PRO A 138 -26.12 -12.99 5.99
C PRO A 138 -25.08 -12.37 5.06
N LEU A 139 -23.94 -13.05 4.91
CA LEU A 139 -22.79 -12.57 4.10
C LEU A 139 -22.28 -13.72 3.24
N ASP A 140 -22.62 -13.69 1.97
CA ASP A 140 -22.04 -14.53 0.93
C ASP A 140 -20.98 -13.76 0.14
N TYR A 141 -20.31 -14.43 -0.80
CA TYR A 141 -19.25 -13.83 -1.61
C TYR A 141 -19.75 -12.66 -2.46
N ASP A 142 -20.93 -12.74 -3.05
CA ASP A 142 -21.48 -11.68 -3.89
C ASP A 142 -21.82 -10.43 -3.07
N THR A 143 -22.47 -10.61 -1.94
CA THR A 143 -22.76 -9.52 -0.97
C THR A 143 -21.45 -8.88 -0.50
N PHE A 144 -20.47 -9.68 -0.09
CA PHE A 144 -19.15 -9.21 0.31
C PHE A 144 -18.50 -8.36 -0.80
N ARG A 145 -18.46 -8.87 -2.03
CA ARG A 145 -17.86 -8.19 -3.18
C ARG A 145 -18.55 -6.86 -3.49
N ILE A 146 -19.89 -6.84 -3.43
CA ILE A 146 -20.68 -5.63 -3.64
C ILE A 146 -20.32 -4.58 -2.58
N LEU A 147 -20.27 -4.94 -1.30
CA LEU A 147 -19.94 -4.04 -0.20
C LEU A 147 -18.52 -3.49 -0.36
N LYS A 148 -17.52 -4.34 -0.62
CA LYS A 148 -16.12 -3.91 -0.80
C LYS A 148 -15.95 -3.02 -2.03
N LYS A 149 -16.59 -3.34 -3.16
CA LYS A 149 -16.59 -2.50 -4.37
C LYS A 149 -17.18 -1.10 -4.13
N ASN A 150 -18.11 -0.97 -3.18
CA ASN A 150 -18.72 0.31 -2.81
C ASN A 150 -18.00 1.03 -1.67
N GLY A 151 -16.83 0.54 -1.23
CA GLY A 151 -15.94 1.19 -0.28
C GLY A 151 -16.31 0.99 1.19
N PHE A 152 -17.17 0.01 1.52
CA PHE A 152 -17.53 -0.27 2.91
C PHE A 152 -16.49 -1.16 3.62
N ASN A 153 -16.25 -0.86 4.89
CA ASN A 153 -15.64 -1.77 5.84
C ASN A 153 -16.72 -2.64 6.49
N ILE A 154 -16.41 -3.90 6.74
CA ILE A 154 -17.37 -4.90 7.22
C ILE A 154 -16.96 -5.38 8.61
N CYS A 155 -17.84 -5.17 9.60
CA CYS A 155 -17.73 -5.73 10.94
C CYS A 155 -18.81 -6.79 11.13
N ILE A 156 -18.42 -8.04 11.38
CA ILE A 156 -19.40 -9.08 11.72
C ILE A 156 -19.58 -9.24 13.23
N VAL A 157 -20.80 -9.52 13.63
CA VAL A 157 -21.17 -9.90 15.00
C VAL A 157 -20.91 -11.38 15.18
N SER A 158 -20.12 -11.73 16.17
CA SER A 158 -19.86 -13.15 16.46
C SER A 158 -21.15 -13.83 17.01
N PRO A 159 -21.48 -15.05 16.57
CA PRO A 159 -22.78 -15.67 16.83
C PRO A 159 -23.06 -15.92 18.33
N GLU A 160 -22.06 -16.02 19.17
CA GLU A 160 -22.28 -16.13 20.61
C GLU A 160 -22.93 -14.90 21.24
N LEU A 161 -22.82 -13.72 20.57
CA LEU A 161 -23.50 -12.50 21.02
C LEU A 161 -25.00 -12.58 20.79
N GLN A 162 -25.43 -13.51 19.91
CA GLN A 162 -26.81 -13.90 19.66
C GLN A 162 -27.14 -15.28 20.26
N SER A 163 -26.43 -15.65 21.35
CA SER A 163 -26.63 -16.90 22.10
C SER A 163 -26.38 -18.19 21.29
N GLN A 164 -25.52 -18.16 20.28
CA GLN A 164 -25.19 -19.29 19.39
C GLN A 164 -23.68 -19.58 19.34
N PRO A 165 -23.02 -19.85 20.50
CA PRO A 165 -21.56 -20.00 20.54
C PRO A 165 -21.02 -21.19 19.74
N GLU A 166 -21.85 -22.20 19.49
CA GLU A 166 -21.51 -23.37 18.66
C GLU A 166 -21.33 -23.03 17.17
N LYS A 167 -21.85 -21.89 16.72
CA LYS A 167 -21.75 -21.46 15.31
C LYS A 167 -20.47 -20.69 15.00
N ILE A 168 -19.59 -20.38 15.95
CA ILE A 168 -18.34 -19.67 15.69
C ILE A 168 -17.51 -20.40 14.61
N GLU A 169 -17.26 -21.71 14.81
CA GLU A 169 -16.48 -22.49 13.85
C GLU A 169 -17.20 -22.64 12.48
N VAL A 170 -18.54 -22.70 12.48
CA VAL A 170 -19.34 -22.75 11.25
C VAL A 170 -19.16 -21.46 10.43
N TYR A 171 -19.26 -20.29 11.07
CA TYR A 171 -19.11 -19.01 10.39
C TYR A 171 -17.66 -18.76 9.97
N LYS A 172 -16.68 -19.13 10.81
CA LYS A 172 -15.27 -19.10 10.44
C LYS A 172 -15.00 -19.91 9.17
N LYS A 173 -15.52 -21.14 9.10
CA LYS A 173 -15.42 -22.01 7.93
C LYS A 173 -16.12 -21.41 6.71
N GLN A 174 -17.34 -20.87 6.88
CA GLN A 174 -18.08 -20.20 5.81
C GLN A 174 -17.29 -19.02 5.22
N LEU A 175 -16.70 -18.16 6.06
CA LEU A 175 -15.87 -17.05 5.61
C LEU A 175 -14.65 -17.54 4.82
N TYR A 176 -13.98 -18.58 5.31
CA TYR A 176 -12.81 -19.17 4.67
C TYR A 176 -13.16 -19.79 3.31
N GLU A 177 -14.16 -20.69 3.25
CA GLU A 177 -14.55 -21.41 2.03
C GLU A 177 -15.07 -20.47 0.92
N ASN A 178 -15.72 -19.38 1.30
CA ASN A 178 -16.20 -18.36 0.37
C ASN A 178 -15.19 -17.23 0.11
N ASN A 179 -13.96 -17.35 0.63
CA ASN A 179 -12.91 -16.34 0.45
C ASN A 179 -13.35 -14.92 0.87
N ILE A 180 -14.06 -14.83 1.99
CA ILE A 180 -14.56 -13.58 2.55
C ILE A 180 -13.58 -13.07 3.62
N GLN A 181 -12.99 -11.89 3.41
CA GLN A 181 -12.10 -11.22 4.35
C GLN A 181 -12.78 -9.98 4.92
N VAL A 182 -13.38 -10.12 6.08
CA VAL A 182 -14.00 -9.00 6.79
C VAL A 182 -12.94 -8.13 7.48
N ASP A 183 -13.27 -6.87 7.71
CA ASP A 183 -12.34 -5.91 8.34
C ASP A 183 -12.30 -6.07 9.85
N MET A 184 -13.42 -6.50 10.47
CA MET A 184 -13.55 -6.61 11.91
C MET A 184 -14.49 -7.76 12.34
N ILE A 185 -14.21 -8.34 13.50
CA ILE A 185 -15.10 -9.26 14.23
C ILE A 185 -15.31 -8.74 15.64
N CYS A 186 -16.57 -8.46 16.00
CA CYS A 186 -16.97 -8.14 17.36
C CYS A 186 -17.38 -9.43 18.09
N THR A 187 -16.67 -9.78 19.18
CA THR A 187 -16.82 -11.06 19.90
C THR A 187 -16.48 -10.88 21.38
N LYS A 188 -16.79 -11.86 22.22
CA LYS A 188 -16.28 -11.87 23.61
C LYS A 188 -14.78 -12.16 23.64
N ILE A 189 -14.05 -11.47 24.52
CA ILE A 189 -12.58 -11.59 24.61
C ILE A 189 -12.11 -13.05 24.69
N TYR A 190 -12.79 -13.90 25.46
CA TYR A 190 -12.43 -15.31 25.62
C TYR A 190 -12.75 -16.19 24.41
N ASN A 191 -13.50 -15.68 23.42
CA ASN A 191 -13.80 -16.36 22.16
C ASN A 191 -12.87 -15.93 21.01
N ILE A 192 -12.08 -14.87 21.15
CA ILE A 192 -11.09 -14.48 20.11
C ILE A 192 -10.21 -15.67 19.68
N PRO A 193 -9.69 -16.53 20.58
CA PRO A 193 -8.88 -17.68 20.18
C PRO A 193 -9.59 -18.66 19.24
N LYS A 194 -10.93 -18.79 19.31
CA LYS A 194 -11.70 -19.66 18.40
C LYS A 194 -11.76 -19.09 16.98
N TRP A 195 -11.77 -17.79 16.83
CA TRP A 195 -11.72 -17.13 15.54
C TRP A 195 -10.34 -17.13 14.90
N LEU A 196 -9.27 -17.24 15.69
CA LEU A 196 -7.91 -17.31 15.20
C LEU A 196 -7.62 -18.68 14.56
N ASN A 197 -6.80 -18.69 13.51
CA ASN A 197 -6.29 -19.91 12.92
C ASN A 197 -5.05 -20.39 13.67
N ASN A 198 -4.90 -21.69 13.82
CA ASN A 198 -3.77 -22.31 14.50
C ASN A 198 -3.25 -23.57 13.76
N ASP A 199 -3.71 -23.79 12.53
CA ASP A 199 -3.36 -24.98 11.74
C ASP A 199 -2.03 -24.79 11.01
N VAL A 200 -1.65 -23.56 10.72
CA VAL A 200 -0.40 -23.19 10.06
C VAL A 200 0.60 -22.66 11.08
N GLN A 201 1.82 -23.13 11.04
CA GLN A 201 2.94 -22.59 11.82
C GLN A 201 3.67 -21.55 11.00
N ILE A 202 3.70 -20.29 11.45
CA ILE A 202 4.42 -19.21 10.76
C ILE A 202 5.74 -18.96 11.46
N ILE A 203 6.83 -19.21 10.79
CA ILE A 203 8.18 -19.05 11.32
C ILE A 203 8.83 -17.84 10.69
N ILE A 204 9.25 -16.87 11.51
CA ILE A 204 9.89 -15.63 11.07
C ILE A 204 11.34 -15.61 11.59
N PRO A 205 12.33 -16.02 10.75
CA PRO A 205 13.74 -15.91 11.10
C PRO A 205 14.20 -14.45 11.00
N MET A 206 14.43 -13.81 12.16
CA MET A 206 14.83 -12.42 12.26
C MET A 206 16.09 -12.23 13.14
N SER A 207 16.96 -13.24 13.16
CA SER A 207 18.20 -13.22 13.95
C SER A 207 19.35 -12.47 13.29
N GLY A 208 19.17 -11.97 12.07
CA GLY A 208 20.18 -11.17 11.35
C GLY A 208 20.46 -9.82 12.05
N ILE A 209 21.73 -9.37 12.04
CA ILE A 209 22.09 -8.06 12.63
C ILE A 209 21.68 -6.86 11.79
N GLY A 210 21.32 -7.06 10.52
CA GLY A 210 20.97 -5.95 9.63
C GLY A 210 22.14 -5.05 9.27
N LYS A 211 23.37 -5.60 9.08
CA LYS A 211 24.60 -4.85 8.87
C LYS A 211 24.47 -3.70 7.87
N ARG A 212 23.79 -3.89 6.74
CA ARG A 212 23.57 -2.85 5.72
C ARG A 212 22.87 -1.62 6.28
N PHE A 213 21.89 -1.80 7.19
CA PHE A 213 21.18 -0.71 7.85
C PHE A 213 22.04 -0.02 8.89
N ILE A 214 22.86 -0.77 9.65
CA ILE A 214 23.83 -0.21 10.60
C ILE A 214 24.86 0.65 9.85
N ASP A 215 25.42 0.13 8.77
CA ASP A 215 26.39 0.83 7.92
C ASP A 215 25.79 2.10 7.26
N ALA A 216 24.47 2.14 7.07
CA ALA A 216 23.71 3.30 6.59
C ALA A 216 23.26 4.26 7.71
N GLY A 217 23.69 4.02 8.97
CA GLY A 217 23.44 4.92 10.11
C GLY A 217 22.14 4.66 10.88
N TYR A 218 21.45 3.54 10.65
CA TYR A 218 20.27 3.17 11.43
C TYR A 218 20.68 2.58 12.78
N ASN A 219 20.06 3.08 13.86
CA ASN A 219 20.36 2.65 15.24
C ASN A 219 19.40 1.56 15.77
N LYS A 220 18.35 1.22 15.01
CA LYS A 220 17.38 0.16 15.36
C LYS A 220 17.64 -1.08 14.51
N PRO A 221 17.39 -2.29 15.03
CA PRO A 221 17.28 -3.48 14.19
C PRO A 221 16.30 -3.25 13.04
N LYS A 222 16.63 -3.75 11.84
CA LYS A 222 15.86 -3.52 10.61
C LYS A 222 14.35 -3.68 10.78
N TYR A 223 13.90 -4.75 11.41
CA TYR A 223 12.49 -5.08 11.60
C TYR A 223 11.76 -4.17 12.64
N LEU A 224 12.51 -3.35 13.38
CA LEU A 224 11.99 -2.32 14.30
C LEU A 224 12.03 -0.91 13.71
N ILE A 225 12.50 -0.76 12.49
CA ILE A 225 12.45 0.53 11.78
C ILE A 225 11.01 0.80 11.37
N ASP A 226 10.56 2.02 11.61
CA ASP A 226 9.17 2.41 11.31
C ASP A 226 9.02 2.77 9.83
N ILE A 227 7.95 2.25 9.21
CA ILE A 227 7.47 2.60 7.89
C ILE A 227 5.94 2.80 7.97
N ASP A 228 5.44 3.88 7.38
CA ASP A 228 4.02 4.24 7.46
C ASP A 228 3.47 4.20 8.90
N ASN A 229 4.27 4.73 9.84
CA ASN A 229 3.99 4.84 11.29
C ASN A 229 3.90 3.50 12.06
N LYS A 230 4.42 2.42 11.49
CA LYS A 230 4.44 1.09 12.11
C LYS A 230 5.79 0.42 11.92
N PRO A 231 6.29 -0.39 12.89
CA PRO A 231 7.52 -1.15 12.68
C PRO A 231 7.33 -2.18 11.55
N ILE A 232 8.38 -2.41 10.77
CA ILE A 232 8.36 -3.37 9.65
C ILE A 232 7.77 -4.71 10.08
N ILE A 233 8.11 -5.22 11.26
CA ILE A 233 7.59 -6.51 11.74
C ILE A 233 6.07 -6.55 11.90
N GLU A 234 5.43 -5.42 12.22
CA GLU A 234 3.96 -5.35 12.29
C GLU A 234 3.35 -5.52 10.89
N HIS A 235 3.94 -4.93 9.85
CA HIS A 235 3.49 -5.14 8.48
C HIS A 235 3.63 -6.61 8.06
N VAL A 236 4.74 -7.26 8.42
CA VAL A 236 4.97 -8.68 8.09
C VAL A 236 3.97 -9.59 8.80
N ILE A 237 3.69 -9.37 10.08
CA ILE A 237 2.67 -10.12 10.82
C ILE A 237 1.29 -9.97 10.16
N ASN A 238 0.95 -8.77 9.73
CA ASN A 238 -0.34 -8.48 9.08
C ASN A 238 -0.50 -9.13 7.68
N LEU A 239 0.55 -9.70 7.09
CA LEU A 239 0.46 -10.50 5.87
C LEU A 239 -0.30 -11.81 6.08
N PHE A 240 -0.41 -12.28 7.31
CA PHE A 240 -1.03 -13.54 7.70
C PHE A 240 -2.25 -13.30 8.60
N PRO A 241 -3.34 -12.77 8.04
CA PRO A 241 -4.51 -12.41 8.83
C PRO A 241 -5.12 -13.63 9.51
N ASN A 242 -5.48 -13.46 10.78
CA ASN A 242 -6.12 -14.46 11.64
C ASN A 242 -5.21 -15.61 12.10
N GLU A 243 -3.96 -15.66 11.67
CA GLU A 243 -3.04 -16.65 12.21
C GLU A 243 -2.58 -16.29 13.63
N SER A 244 -2.36 -17.31 14.45
CA SER A 244 -1.95 -17.13 15.84
C SER A 244 -0.68 -17.90 16.22
N ASN A 245 -0.30 -18.91 15.43
CA ASN A 245 0.82 -19.77 15.70
C ASN A 245 2.12 -19.25 15.09
N PHE A 246 2.58 -18.11 15.61
CA PHE A 246 3.85 -17.50 15.19
C PHE A 246 5.03 -17.98 16.04
N SER A 247 6.16 -18.20 15.38
CA SER A 247 7.46 -18.48 15.99
C SER A 247 8.48 -17.46 15.47
N PHE A 248 8.94 -16.57 16.34
CA PHE A 248 9.95 -15.56 16.03
C PHE A 248 11.32 -16.02 16.49
N ILE A 249 12.31 -16.02 15.61
CA ILE A 249 13.69 -16.38 15.93
C ILE A 249 14.53 -15.11 15.95
N VAL A 250 14.86 -14.64 17.14
CA VAL A 250 15.55 -13.36 17.38
C VAL A 250 16.96 -13.64 17.92
N ASN A 251 17.95 -12.82 17.58
CA ASN A 251 19.24 -12.96 18.23
C ASN A 251 19.20 -12.45 19.68
N ASN A 252 20.06 -13.00 20.53
CA ASN A 252 20.11 -12.69 21.96
C ASN A 252 20.37 -11.20 22.26
N GLU A 253 21.26 -10.53 21.52
CA GLU A 253 21.57 -9.11 21.72
C GLU A 253 20.37 -8.22 21.45
N HIS A 254 19.57 -8.50 20.42
CA HIS A 254 18.35 -7.72 20.13
C HIS A 254 17.28 -7.96 21.21
N LEU A 255 17.17 -9.18 21.77
CA LEU A 255 16.22 -9.45 22.85
C LEU A 255 16.60 -8.73 24.14
N GLU A 256 17.89 -8.58 24.42
CA GLU A 256 18.41 -7.93 25.63
C GLU A 256 18.40 -6.38 25.51
N ASN A 257 18.75 -5.86 24.31
CA ASN A 257 19.03 -4.43 24.13
C ASN A 257 17.87 -3.67 23.48
N THR A 258 16.74 -4.31 23.18
CA THR A 258 15.58 -3.64 22.56
C THR A 258 14.26 -4.10 23.23
N ASN A 259 13.18 -3.38 22.93
CA ASN A 259 11.84 -3.72 23.42
C ASN A 259 11.12 -4.73 22.50
N ILE A 260 11.83 -5.44 21.59
CA ILE A 260 11.23 -6.36 20.61
C ILE A 260 10.30 -7.38 21.22
N LYS A 261 10.66 -7.95 22.38
CA LYS A 261 9.83 -8.92 23.09
C LYS A 261 8.45 -8.37 23.47
N ASN A 262 8.40 -7.14 23.96
CA ASN A 262 7.14 -6.48 24.32
C ASN A 262 6.31 -6.16 23.06
N ILE A 263 6.96 -5.71 21.99
CA ILE A 263 6.31 -5.44 20.69
C ILE A 263 5.68 -6.73 20.16
N LEU A 264 6.44 -7.82 20.08
CA LEU A 264 5.93 -9.10 19.58
C LEU A 264 4.79 -9.66 20.44
N ASN A 265 4.91 -9.58 21.76
CA ASN A 265 3.83 -9.99 22.67
C ASN A 265 2.57 -9.13 22.53
N SER A 266 2.72 -7.84 22.26
CA SER A 266 1.59 -6.95 21.99
C SER A 266 0.91 -7.28 20.65
N LEU A 267 1.70 -7.52 19.58
CA LEU A 267 1.18 -7.83 18.26
C LEU A 267 0.64 -9.25 18.14
N CYS A 268 1.33 -10.22 18.77
CA CYS A 268 1.02 -11.65 18.75
C CYS A 268 1.08 -12.27 20.13
N PRO A 269 0.07 -12.09 21.02
CA PRO A 269 0.12 -12.58 22.41
C PRO A 269 0.32 -14.08 22.57
N HIS A 270 -0.01 -14.88 21.54
CA HIS A 270 0.12 -16.35 21.55
C HIS A 270 1.37 -16.84 20.84
N SER A 271 2.25 -15.93 20.42
CA SER A 271 3.48 -16.31 19.70
C SER A 271 4.56 -16.88 20.61
N LYS A 272 5.47 -17.63 20.01
CA LYS A 272 6.68 -18.13 20.66
C LYS A 272 7.88 -17.32 20.19
N ILE A 273 8.72 -16.89 21.12
CA ILE A 273 9.92 -16.11 20.82
C ILE A 273 11.13 -16.93 21.25
N TYR A 274 11.99 -17.25 20.28
CA TYR A 274 13.19 -18.05 20.48
C TYR A 274 14.44 -17.18 20.38
N SER A 275 15.35 -17.34 21.34
CA SER A 275 16.65 -16.70 21.34
C SER A 275 17.69 -17.56 20.67
N VAL A 276 18.45 -17.01 19.72
CA VAL A 276 19.58 -17.70 19.11
C VAL A 276 20.85 -16.86 19.24
N PRO A 277 22.04 -17.48 19.39
CA PRO A 277 23.30 -16.76 19.50
C PRO A 277 23.57 -15.91 18.25
N ILE A 278 24.13 -14.72 18.44
CA ILE A 278 24.52 -13.83 17.34
C ILE A 278 25.71 -14.39 16.54
N ASN A 279 26.54 -15.20 17.20
CA ASN A 279 27.74 -15.79 16.60
C ASN A 279 27.38 -17.03 15.76
N ASN A 280 28.23 -17.35 14.77
CA ASN A 280 28.08 -18.54 13.92
C ASN A 280 26.80 -18.61 13.09
N ARG A 281 26.37 -17.47 12.55
CA ARG A 281 25.18 -17.40 11.70
C ARG A 281 25.47 -17.93 10.30
N LYS A 282 24.62 -18.84 9.85
CA LYS A 282 24.72 -19.46 8.51
C LYS A 282 23.42 -19.32 7.71
N GLY A 283 22.68 -18.20 7.91
CA GLY A 283 21.44 -17.93 7.19
C GLY A 283 20.14 -18.44 7.85
N PRO A 284 18.99 -18.21 7.19
CA PRO A 284 17.68 -18.47 7.78
C PRO A 284 17.40 -19.95 8.04
N VAL A 285 17.84 -20.86 7.18
CA VAL A 285 17.66 -22.31 7.39
C VAL A 285 18.39 -22.76 8.67
N HIS A 286 19.63 -22.31 8.88
CA HIS A 286 20.38 -22.63 10.09
C HIS A 286 19.73 -22.02 11.36
N ALA A 287 19.16 -20.83 11.26
CA ALA A 287 18.43 -20.24 12.40
C ALA A 287 17.20 -21.08 12.78
N ILE A 288 16.44 -21.53 11.78
CA ILE A 288 15.23 -22.34 11.97
C ILE A 288 15.59 -23.74 12.49
N SER A 289 16.72 -24.33 12.08
CA SER A 289 17.12 -25.65 12.56
C SER A 289 17.36 -25.70 14.08
N GLN A 290 17.67 -24.57 14.70
CA GLN A 290 17.88 -24.51 16.16
C GLN A 290 16.57 -24.59 16.97
N ILE A 291 15.42 -24.55 16.31
CA ILE A 291 14.11 -24.67 16.95
C ILE A 291 13.29 -25.88 16.44
N PHE A 292 13.93 -26.84 15.78
CA PHE A 292 13.25 -27.99 15.17
C PHE A 292 12.38 -28.78 16.17
N ASP A 293 12.81 -28.95 17.41
CA ASP A 293 12.02 -29.60 18.45
C ASP A 293 10.72 -28.90 18.80
N ASN A 294 10.60 -27.62 18.43
CA ASN A 294 9.42 -26.79 18.67
C ASN A 294 8.50 -26.65 17.46
N ILE A 295 8.88 -27.22 16.31
CA ILE A 295 8.09 -27.26 15.08
C ILE A 295 7.26 -28.55 15.10
N ASP A 296 5.95 -28.43 14.99
CA ASP A 296 5.03 -29.58 14.90
C ASP A 296 5.21 -30.27 13.54
N ASP A 297 5.41 -31.58 13.57
CA ASP A 297 5.71 -32.39 12.40
C ASP A 297 4.55 -32.49 11.41
N ASP A 298 3.32 -32.42 11.90
CA ASP A 298 2.10 -32.71 11.13
C ASP A 298 1.37 -31.47 10.64
N LYS A 299 1.72 -30.28 11.19
CA LYS A 299 1.14 -29.01 10.76
C LYS A 299 1.85 -28.42 9.56
N GLU A 300 1.09 -27.71 8.73
CA GLU A 300 1.61 -26.87 7.65
C GLU A 300 2.56 -25.81 8.21
N VAL A 301 3.59 -25.46 7.45
CA VAL A 301 4.58 -24.45 7.87
C VAL A 301 4.74 -23.39 6.79
N ILE A 302 4.74 -22.15 7.20
CA ILE A 302 5.15 -21.00 6.38
C ILE A 302 6.41 -20.40 7.00
N VAL A 303 7.46 -20.28 6.22
CA VAL A 303 8.62 -19.46 6.55
C VAL A 303 8.48 -18.12 5.85
N SER A 304 8.50 -17.02 6.61
CA SER A 304 8.44 -15.67 6.08
C SER A 304 9.61 -14.83 6.54
N TYR A 305 10.26 -14.13 5.61
CA TYR A 305 11.28 -13.16 5.99
C TYR A 305 10.63 -11.93 6.67
N CYS A 306 11.43 -11.11 7.32
CA CYS A 306 10.96 -10.06 8.23
C CYS A 306 11.11 -8.64 7.66
N ASP A 307 11.30 -8.46 6.35
CA ASP A 307 11.78 -7.20 5.75
C ASP A 307 11.13 -6.82 4.42
N TYR A 308 9.87 -7.22 4.23
CA TYR A 308 9.09 -6.90 3.03
C TYR A 308 7.62 -6.72 3.39
N GLY A 309 6.86 -6.14 2.48
CA GLY A 309 5.41 -6.16 2.46
C GLY A 309 4.88 -6.74 1.15
N THR A 310 3.62 -7.11 1.11
CA THR A 310 2.98 -7.57 -0.12
C THR A 310 1.47 -7.29 -0.10
N TYR A 311 0.91 -6.99 -1.29
CA TYR A 311 -0.52 -7.06 -1.53
C TYR A 311 -0.83 -8.43 -2.12
N TRP A 312 -1.61 -9.22 -1.40
CA TRP A 312 -1.99 -10.56 -1.79
C TRP A 312 -3.23 -11.04 -1.04
N ASN A 313 -3.83 -12.10 -1.53
CA ASN A 313 -4.84 -12.83 -0.79
C ASN A 313 -4.22 -14.07 -0.14
N TYR A 314 -3.93 -13.98 1.16
CA TYR A 314 -3.33 -15.09 1.93
C TYR A 314 -4.17 -16.37 1.90
N ASN A 315 -5.51 -16.26 1.98
CA ASN A 315 -6.39 -17.43 1.90
C ASN A 315 -6.27 -18.12 0.54
N ASN A 316 -6.20 -17.35 -0.56
CA ASN A 316 -6.01 -17.93 -1.90
C ASN A 316 -4.68 -18.67 -2.01
N PHE A 317 -3.62 -18.18 -1.37
CA PHE A 317 -2.33 -18.87 -1.34
C PHE A 317 -2.45 -20.25 -0.66
N LEU A 318 -3.10 -20.34 0.49
CA LEU A 318 -3.33 -21.61 1.19
C LEU A 318 -4.29 -22.53 0.40
N ILE A 319 -5.36 -21.96 -0.18
CA ILE A 319 -6.31 -22.73 -1.00
C ILE A 319 -5.61 -23.31 -2.22
N ASP A 320 -4.76 -22.54 -2.92
CA ASP A 320 -4.00 -23.03 -4.07
C ASP A 320 -3.07 -24.19 -3.69
N ALA A 321 -2.29 -24.02 -2.61
CA ALA A 321 -1.40 -25.08 -2.13
C ALA A 321 -2.16 -26.37 -1.74
N ARG A 322 -3.23 -26.23 -0.97
CA ARG A 322 -4.04 -27.35 -0.46
C ARG A 322 -4.84 -28.05 -1.56
N LYS A 323 -5.50 -27.28 -2.47
CA LYS A 323 -6.30 -27.81 -3.58
C LYS A 323 -5.44 -28.62 -4.56
N ASN A 324 -4.22 -28.17 -4.81
CA ASN A 324 -3.26 -28.84 -5.68
C ASN A 324 -2.43 -29.90 -4.94
N ASN A 325 -2.70 -30.14 -3.64
CA ASN A 325 -1.96 -31.07 -2.79
C ASN A 325 -0.43 -30.86 -2.89
N ALA A 326 0.01 -29.60 -2.99
CA ALA A 326 1.40 -29.25 -3.18
C ALA A 326 2.25 -29.56 -1.93
N ASP A 327 3.43 -30.09 -2.14
CA ASP A 327 4.40 -30.35 -1.07
C ASP A 327 5.10 -29.06 -0.62
N GLY A 328 5.24 -28.11 -1.55
CA GLY A 328 5.73 -26.76 -1.29
C GLY A 328 5.02 -25.72 -2.15
N SER A 329 5.05 -24.46 -1.71
CA SER A 329 4.59 -23.32 -2.51
C SER A 329 5.42 -22.09 -2.20
N ILE A 330 5.72 -21.29 -3.23
CA ILE A 330 6.52 -20.08 -3.11
C ILE A 330 5.69 -18.92 -3.66
N SER A 331 5.50 -17.88 -2.85
CA SER A 331 4.88 -16.65 -3.35
C SER A 331 5.88 -15.82 -4.13
N CYS A 332 5.47 -15.39 -5.31
CA CYS A 332 6.33 -14.77 -6.31
C CYS A 332 5.63 -13.60 -6.98
N TYR A 333 6.40 -12.68 -7.51
CA TYR A 333 5.92 -11.62 -8.39
C TYR A 333 6.64 -11.68 -9.74
N LYS A 334 6.05 -11.10 -10.75
CA LYS A 334 6.56 -11.03 -12.12
C LYS A 334 6.31 -9.63 -12.70
N GLY A 335 7.13 -9.23 -13.64
CA GLY A 335 7.01 -7.92 -14.26
C GLY A 335 7.95 -6.88 -13.66
N PHE A 336 7.65 -5.60 -13.92
CA PHE A 336 8.47 -4.51 -13.45
C PHE A 336 8.40 -4.34 -11.94
N HIS A 337 9.55 -4.28 -11.32
CA HIS A 337 9.74 -3.81 -9.95
C HIS A 337 11.03 -2.97 -9.90
N PRO A 338 11.09 -1.86 -9.14
CA PRO A 338 12.27 -0.97 -9.09
C PRO A 338 13.59 -1.67 -8.86
N HIS A 339 13.64 -2.70 -7.98
CA HIS A 339 14.87 -3.45 -7.74
C HIS A 339 15.38 -4.25 -8.96
N MET A 340 14.52 -4.55 -9.93
CA MET A 340 14.91 -5.23 -11.18
C MET A 340 15.91 -4.41 -12.01
N LEU A 341 16.03 -3.11 -11.73
CA LEU A 341 17.01 -2.22 -12.35
C LEU A 341 18.39 -2.27 -11.67
N GLY A 342 18.47 -2.88 -10.48
CA GLY A 342 19.68 -2.98 -9.67
C GLY A 342 20.27 -4.39 -9.61
N SER A 343 21.03 -4.65 -8.54
CA SER A 343 21.63 -5.97 -8.25
C SER A 343 20.60 -7.01 -7.88
N ASP A 344 20.89 -8.28 -8.17
CA ASP A 344 20.00 -9.41 -7.92
C ASP A 344 20.08 -9.82 -6.44
N ASN A 345 19.04 -9.48 -5.67
CA ASN A 345 18.95 -9.77 -4.24
C ASN A 345 17.91 -10.84 -3.90
N TYR A 346 17.21 -11.38 -4.91
CA TYR A 346 16.07 -12.29 -4.76
C TYR A 346 16.31 -13.60 -5.47
N ALA A 347 15.55 -14.64 -5.09
CA ALA A 347 15.56 -15.90 -5.79
C ALA A 347 14.63 -15.85 -7.00
N PHE A 348 15.08 -16.35 -8.16
CA PHE A 348 14.33 -16.43 -9.40
C PHE A 348 13.86 -17.85 -9.67
N LEU A 349 12.64 -18.00 -10.18
CA LEU A 349 11.99 -19.30 -10.41
C LEU A 349 11.69 -19.51 -11.89
N LYS A 350 11.82 -20.78 -12.29
CA LYS A 350 11.45 -21.28 -13.61
C LYS A 350 10.34 -22.30 -13.49
N GLU A 351 9.31 -22.16 -14.33
CA GLU A 351 8.22 -23.11 -14.43
C GLU A 351 8.63 -24.39 -15.21
N THR A 352 7.87 -25.47 -14.98
CA THR A 352 7.99 -26.69 -15.79
C THR A 352 7.58 -26.42 -17.25
N GLU A 353 6.44 -25.77 -17.43
CA GLU A 353 5.89 -25.31 -18.69
C GLU A 353 5.32 -23.91 -18.50
N ASN A 354 5.31 -23.07 -19.51
CA ASN A 354 4.83 -21.69 -19.42
C ASN A 354 3.36 -21.64 -19.01
N GLY A 355 3.09 -20.95 -17.90
CA GLY A 355 1.75 -20.81 -17.31
C GLY A 355 1.26 -22.02 -16.50
N SER A 356 2.11 -23.03 -16.26
CA SER A 356 1.77 -24.21 -15.46
C SER A 356 1.66 -23.91 -13.97
N MET A 357 2.34 -22.88 -13.50
CA MET A 357 2.49 -22.52 -12.09
C MET A 357 3.12 -23.63 -11.22
N TRP A 358 3.82 -24.60 -11.85
CA TRP A 358 4.62 -25.60 -11.19
C TRP A 358 6.10 -25.31 -11.35
N MET A 359 6.83 -25.24 -10.23
CA MET A 359 8.25 -24.93 -10.22
C MET A 359 9.08 -26.08 -10.77
N ARG A 360 10.00 -25.77 -11.70
CA ARG A 360 11.04 -26.64 -12.18
C ARG A 360 12.36 -26.44 -11.44
N GLU A 361 12.76 -25.19 -11.23
CA GLU A 361 14.05 -24.80 -10.68
C GLU A 361 13.95 -23.41 -10.03
N ILE A 362 14.76 -23.19 -8.99
CA ILE A 362 14.93 -21.88 -8.36
C ILE A 362 16.43 -21.59 -8.19
N LYS A 363 16.85 -20.36 -8.46
CA LYS A 363 18.21 -19.86 -8.25
C LYS A 363 18.21 -18.69 -7.28
N GLU A 364 19.08 -18.78 -6.27
CA GLU A 364 19.24 -17.70 -5.29
C GLU A 364 20.14 -16.60 -5.84
N LYS A 365 19.61 -15.36 -5.95
CA LYS A 365 20.32 -14.17 -6.40
C LYS A 365 20.90 -14.26 -7.83
N GLU A 366 20.32 -15.09 -8.67
CA GLU A 366 20.75 -15.28 -10.05
C GLU A 366 19.53 -15.47 -10.96
N PRO A 367 19.26 -14.57 -11.92
CA PRO A 367 18.20 -14.75 -12.91
C PRO A 367 18.59 -15.81 -13.96
N PHE A 368 17.61 -16.42 -14.59
CA PHE A 368 17.82 -17.41 -15.66
C PHE A 368 18.15 -16.75 -17.03
N THR A 369 17.72 -15.53 -17.22
CA THR A 369 17.87 -14.80 -18.48
C THR A 369 18.29 -13.34 -18.26
N ASN A 370 18.68 -12.65 -19.32
CA ASN A 370 18.99 -11.23 -19.27
C ASN A 370 17.73 -10.34 -19.09
N ASN A 371 16.53 -10.90 -19.23
CA ASN A 371 15.27 -10.21 -19.03
C ASN A 371 14.55 -10.73 -17.76
N LYS A 372 15.11 -10.41 -16.62
CA LYS A 372 14.63 -10.86 -15.32
C LYS A 372 13.21 -10.38 -14.98
N MET A 373 12.68 -9.35 -15.66
CA MET A 373 11.30 -8.91 -15.49
C MET A 373 10.27 -9.92 -16.02
N ASN A 374 10.70 -10.84 -16.90
CA ASN A 374 9.85 -11.92 -17.40
C ASN A 374 9.92 -13.19 -16.56
N GLU A 375 10.68 -13.18 -15.48
CA GLU A 375 10.85 -14.30 -14.56
C GLU A 375 10.08 -14.08 -13.27
N TYR A 376 9.67 -15.17 -12.64
CA TYR A 376 9.11 -15.12 -11.29
C TYR A 376 10.22 -14.89 -10.28
N ALA A 377 10.07 -13.88 -9.41
CA ALA A 377 10.97 -13.61 -8.31
C ALA A 377 10.26 -13.85 -6.97
N SER A 378 10.91 -14.57 -6.05
CA SER A 378 10.36 -14.83 -4.72
C SER A 378 10.31 -13.54 -3.88
N ASN A 379 9.20 -13.33 -3.15
CA ASN A 379 9.07 -12.22 -2.21
C ASN A 379 9.59 -12.54 -0.80
N GLY A 380 9.95 -13.81 -0.52
CA GLY A 380 10.43 -14.24 0.80
C GLY A 380 9.42 -15.00 1.65
N THR A 381 8.31 -15.48 1.07
CA THR A 381 7.34 -16.36 1.73
C THR A 381 7.39 -17.75 1.13
N TYR A 382 7.51 -18.77 1.98
CA TYR A 382 7.78 -20.16 1.62
C TYR A 382 6.87 -21.11 2.41
N TYR A 383 6.02 -21.88 1.73
CA TYR A 383 5.11 -22.86 2.33
C TYR A 383 5.67 -24.28 2.20
N PHE A 384 5.55 -25.04 3.26
CA PHE A 384 5.80 -26.49 3.34
C PHE A 384 4.56 -27.19 3.84
N LYS A 385 4.19 -28.30 3.22
CA LYS A 385 2.98 -29.08 3.53
C LYS A 385 2.93 -29.54 4.99
N ASN A 386 4.07 -29.76 5.62
CA ASN A 386 4.16 -30.06 7.05
C ASN A 386 5.58 -29.83 7.60
N GLY A 387 5.71 -29.79 8.93
CA GLY A 387 6.97 -29.55 9.60
C GLY A 387 8.00 -30.69 9.39
N ARG A 388 7.56 -31.93 9.24
CA ARG A 388 8.43 -33.07 8.94
C ARG A 388 9.16 -32.88 7.62
N LEU A 389 8.46 -32.42 6.60
CA LEU A 389 9.04 -32.14 5.29
C LEU A 389 10.07 -30.99 5.38
N LEU A 390 9.73 -29.90 6.06
CA LEU A 390 10.65 -28.79 6.28
C LEU A 390 11.95 -29.27 6.94
N LYS A 391 11.85 -29.97 8.08
CA LYS A 391 13.02 -30.48 8.84
C LYS A 391 13.91 -31.38 8.01
N LYS A 392 13.30 -32.34 7.28
CA LYS A 392 14.04 -33.28 6.40
C LYS A 392 14.91 -32.53 5.40
N TYR A 393 14.31 -31.58 4.66
CA TYR A 393 15.02 -30.91 3.57
C TYR A 393 15.95 -29.80 4.03
N PHE A 394 15.68 -29.20 5.19
CA PHE A 394 16.61 -28.25 5.80
C PHE A 394 17.89 -28.98 6.28
N ASN A 395 17.76 -30.14 6.91
CA ASN A 395 18.92 -30.98 7.25
C ASN A 395 19.69 -31.39 6.00
N LEU A 396 18.99 -31.89 4.97
CA LEU A 396 19.63 -32.32 3.73
C LEU A 396 20.40 -31.18 3.04
N LEU A 397 19.83 -29.94 3.01
CA LEU A 397 20.50 -28.77 2.46
C LEU A 397 21.83 -28.48 3.20
N MET A 398 21.82 -28.56 4.54
CA MET A 398 23.00 -28.33 5.39
C MET A 398 24.01 -29.44 5.26
N GLU A 399 23.57 -30.70 5.23
CA GLU A 399 24.44 -31.88 5.03
C GLU A 399 25.15 -31.86 3.69
N LEU A 400 24.45 -31.48 2.62
CA LEU A 400 25.03 -31.31 1.29
C LEU A 400 25.84 -30.01 1.13
N ASN A 401 25.87 -29.18 2.17
CA ASN A 401 26.56 -27.89 2.22
C ASN A 401 26.21 -26.97 1.04
N ILE A 402 24.93 -26.96 0.65
CA ILE A 402 24.41 -26.10 -0.43
C ILE A 402 24.07 -24.71 0.11
N HIS A 403 24.89 -23.72 -0.20
CA HIS A 403 24.74 -22.35 0.31
C HIS A 403 25.15 -21.30 -0.72
N THR A 404 24.69 -20.05 -0.52
CA THR A 404 25.11 -18.86 -1.28
C THR A 404 25.67 -17.84 -0.30
N ASN A 405 26.86 -17.29 -0.56
CA ASN A 405 27.55 -16.33 0.32
C ASN A 405 27.69 -16.80 1.79
N ASN A 406 27.98 -18.08 2.00
CA ASN A 406 28.05 -18.74 3.32
C ASN A 406 26.73 -18.75 4.11
N GLU A 407 25.59 -18.59 3.46
CA GLU A 407 24.26 -18.62 4.07
C GLU A 407 23.39 -19.69 3.40
N TYR A 408 22.66 -20.45 4.21
CA TYR A 408 21.66 -21.42 3.77
C TYR A 408 20.30 -20.71 3.63
N TYR A 409 19.86 -20.45 2.38
CA TYR A 409 18.59 -19.81 2.07
C TYR A 409 17.45 -20.82 1.93
N VAL A 410 16.25 -20.43 2.35
CA VAL A 410 15.04 -21.27 2.27
C VAL A 410 14.68 -21.60 0.82
N SER A 411 14.85 -20.66 -0.12
CA SER A 411 14.64 -20.85 -1.54
C SER A 411 15.35 -22.08 -2.11
N MET A 412 16.61 -22.29 -1.71
CA MET A 412 17.45 -23.37 -2.25
C MET A 412 16.97 -24.78 -1.88
N VAL A 413 16.18 -24.89 -0.79
CA VAL A 413 15.58 -26.13 -0.33
C VAL A 413 14.65 -26.73 -1.38
N TYR A 414 13.94 -25.91 -2.12
CA TYR A 414 12.91 -26.34 -3.07
C TYR A 414 13.46 -27.10 -4.29
N ASN A 415 14.72 -26.85 -4.67
CA ASN A 415 15.38 -27.69 -5.69
C ASN A 415 15.54 -29.13 -5.23
N LEU A 416 15.75 -29.36 -3.93
CA LEU A 416 15.85 -30.71 -3.37
C LEU A 416 14.47 -31.40 -3.36
N LEU A 417 13.39 -30.66 -3.07
CA LEU A 417 12.04 -31.20 -3.18
C LEU A 417 11.76 -31.68 -4.62
N VAL A 418 12.00 -30.78 -5.60
CA VAL A 418 11.78 -31.10 -7.03
C VAL A 418 12.64 -32.29 -7.48
N LYS A 419 13.89 -32.39 -7.02
CA LYS A 419 14.79 -33.53 -7.31
C LYS A 419 14.22 -34.85 -6.80
N ASP A 420 13.52 -34.82 -5.68
CA ASP A 420 12.87 -36.01 -5.10
C ASP A 420 11.43 -36.20 -5.68
N ASN A 421 11.07 -35.55 -6.79
CA ASN A 421 9.77 -35.58 -7.46
C ASN A 421 8.59 -35.06 -6.57
N LEU A 422 8.88 -34.21 -5.61
CA LEU A 422 7.85 -33.53 -4.84
C LEU A 422 7.37 -32.28 -5.60
N SER A 423 6.10 -31.93 -5.40
CA SER A 423 5.43 -30.88 -6.15
C SER A 423 5.59 -29.52 -5.47
N VAL A 424 6.01 -28.50 -6.23
CA VAL A 424 6.17 -27.12 -5.74
C VAL A 424 5.37 -26.16 -6.61
N ARG A 425 4.44 -25.44 -5.99
CA ARG A 425 3.62 -24.39 -6.65
C ARG A 425 4.33 -23.05 -6.69
N ILE A 426 4.11 -22.32 -7.75
CA ILE A 426 4.37 -20.88 -7.84
C ILE A 426 3.05 -20.18 -7.61
N PHE A 427 2.99 -19.25 -6.66
CA PHE A 427 1.81 -18.42 -6.41
C PHE A 427 2.13 -16.96 -6.70
N GLU A 428 1.49 -16.40 -7.73
CA GLU A 428 1.73 -15.01 -8.12
C GLU A 428 0.96 -14.06 -7.21
N ILE A 429 1.68 -13.11 -6.62
CA ILE A 429 1.13 -12.04 -5.77
C ILE A 429 0.83 -10.79 -6.60
N GLU A 430 -0.05 -9.93 -6.11
CA GLU A 430 -0.41 -8.69 -6.81
C GLU A 430 0.74 -7.69 -6.83
N ASN A 431 1.32 -7.38 -5.66
CA ASN A 431 2.41 -6.42 -5.54
C ASN A 431 3.36 -6.79 -4.42
N MET A 432 4.66 -6.56 -4.63
CA MET A 432 5.68 -6.64 -3.60
C MET A 432 6.11 -5.25 -3.14
N LEU A 433 6.26 -5.07 -1.82
CA LEU A 433 6.84 -3.88 -1.20
C LEU A 433 8.19 -4.27 -0.60
N GLN A 434 9.25 -3.61 -1.04
CA GLN A 434 10.61 -4.00 -0.74
C GLN A 434 11.26 -3.10 0.29
N TRP A 435 11.70 -3.67 1.41
CA TRP A 435 12.36 -2.98 2.50
C TRP A 435 13.65 -3.67 2.94
N GLY A 436 14.16 -4.59 2.13
CA GLY A 436 15.31 -5.46 2.45
C GLY A 436 16.67 -4.77 2.46
N THR A 437 16.80 -3.61 1.79
CA THR A 437 18.01 -2.78 1.81
C THR A 437 17.69 -1.34 2.20
N PRO A 438 18.65 -0.57 2.76
CA PRO A 438 18.44 0.85 3.07
C PRO A 438 18.01 1.67 1.86
N TYR A 439 18.56 1.36 0.68
CA TYR A 439 18.22 2.06 -0.57
C TYR A 439 16.74 1.84 -0.94
N ASP A 440 16.28 0.59 -0.96
CA ASP A 440 14.89 0.26 -1.30
C ASP A 440 13.92 0.82 -0.27
N PHE A 441 14.30 0.75 1.02
CA PHE A 441 13.53 1.29 2.13
C PHE A 441 13.32 2.80 1.99
N GLU A 442 14.38 3.57 1.70
CA GLU A 442 14.30 5.02 1.53
C GLU A 442 13.50 5.42 0.28
N ILE A 443 13.63 4.66 -0.82
CA ILE A 443 12.80 4.87 -2.01
C ILE A 443 11.32 4.67 -1.67
N TYR A 444 10.98 3.56 -1.03
CA TYR A 444 9.59 3.29 -0.64
C TYR A 444 9.06 4.40 0.27
N LYS A 445 9.78 4.73 1.34
CA LYS A 445 9.41 5.75 2.32
C LYS A 445 9.18 7.11 1.66
N SER A 446 10.05 7.48 0.74
CA SER A 446 9.92 8.73 -0.02
C SER A 446 8.63 8.75 -0.85
N TRP A 447 8.32 7.67 -1.57
CA TRP A 447 7.09 7.59 -2.36
C TRP A 447 5.84 7.50 -1.48
N SER A 448 5.87 6.73 -0.39
CA SER A 448 4.76 6.66 0.56
C SER A 448 4.44 8.03 1.15
N SER A 449 5.46 8.76 1.64
CA SER A 449 5.30 10.12 2.14
C SER A 449 4.76 11.06 1.05
N TYR A 450 5.33 11.00 -0.15
CA TYR A 450 4.90 11.81 -1.28
C TYR A 450 3.42 11.62 -1.61
N PHE A 451 2.94 10.39 -1.69
CA PHE A 451 1.53 10.12 -1.99
C PHE A 451 0.60 10.47 -0.83
N ASN A 452 1.01 10.23 0.41
CA ASN A 452 0.22 10.61 1.58
C ASN A 452 0.07 12.12 1.71
N ASP A 453 1.15 12.89 1.53
CA ASP A 453 1.11 14.34 1.56
C ASP A 453 0.28 14.92 0.40
N THR A 454 0.33 14.28 -0.76
CA THR A 454 -0.31 14.75 -1.99
C THR A 454 -1.83 14.50 -1.99
N LEU A 455 -2.29 13.35 -1.48
CA LEU A 455 -3.72 13.02 -1.43
C LEU A 455 -4.53 13.98 -0.54
N ILE A 456 -3.87 14.64 0.43
CA ILE A 456 -4.51 15.60 1.34
C ILE A 456 -4.78 16.95 0.65
N HIS A 457 -4.05 17.28 -0.42
CA HIS A 457 -4.02 18.63 -1.01
C HIS A 457 -4.65 18.73 -2.41
N ILE A 458 -5.26 17.67 -2.96
CA ILE A 458 -5.93 17.72 -4.27
C ILE A 458 -7.19 18.58 -4.17
N LYS A 459 -7.07 19.88 -4.52
CA LYS A 459 -8.22 20.76 -4.76
C LYS A 459 -8.53 20.78 -6.24
N LYS A 460 -9.83 20.95 -6.57
CA LYS A 460 -10.29 21.07 -7.95
C LYS A 460 -9.52 22.20 -8.65
N ILE A 461 -8.93 21.86 -9.80
CA ILE A 461 -8.14 22.79 -10.62
C ILE A 461 -9.11 23.79 -11.24
N PRO A 462 -8.89 25.10 -11.09
CA PRO A 462 -9.73 26.11 -11.75
C PRO A 462 -9.51 26.10 -13.27
N ASP A 463 -10.57 26.37 -14.03
CA ASP A 463 -10.48 26.56 -15.47
C ASP A 463 -9.72 27.87 -15.76
N MET A 464 -8.67 27.77 -16.55
CA MET A 464 -7.89 28.93 -16.99
C MET A 464 -8.38 29.36 -18.37
N GLN A 465 -9.04 30.50 -18.42
CA GLN A 465 -9.51 31.05 -19.69
C GLN A 465 -8.38 31.75 -20.46
N ASN A 466 -8.44 31.70 -21.79
CA ASN A 466 -7.52 32.37 -22.74
C ASN A 466 -6.03 31.98 -22.65
N ILE A 467 -5.73 30.76 -22.17
CA ILE A 467 -4.37 30.20 -22.22
C ILE A 467 -4.34 29.08 -23.25
N THR A 468 -3.27 29.03 -24.04
CA THR A 468 -3.01 27.95 -24.98
C THR A 468 -1.97 27.01 -24.41
N THR A 469 -2.33 25.74 -24.20
CA THR A 469 -1.41 24.68 -23.81
C THR A 469 -0.73 24.10 -25.03
N ILE A 470 0.61 24.11 -25.05
CA ILE A 470 1.44 23.53 -26.11
C ILE A 470 2.16 22.30 -25.56
N MET A 471 1.95 21.15 -26.20
CA MET A 471 2.60 19.91 -25.87
C MET A 471 3.51 19.42 -26.99
N PRO A 472 4.82 19.71 -26.94
CA PRO A 472 5.79 19.18 -27.88
C PRO A 472 6.06 17.70 -27.59
N MET A 473 5.66 16.82 -28.50
CA MET A 473 5.79 15.38 -28.39
C MET A 473 6.36 14.70 -29.66
N ALA A 474 7.23 15.41 -30.35
CA ALA A 474 7.87 14.97 -31.58
C ALA A 474 9.17 14.16 -31.37
N GLY A 475 9.40 13.64 -30.20
CA GLY A 475 10.53 12.76 -29.90
C GLY A 475 10.29 11.30 -30.31
N LYS A 476 11.33 10.58 -30.75
CA LYS A 476 11.25 9.17 -31.20
C LYS A 476 10.93 8.16 -30.09
N GLY A 477 11.06 8.51 -28.81
CA GLY A 477 10.83 7.59 -27.69
C GLY A 477 11.78 6.38 -27.63
N SER A 478 12.98 6.48 -28.23
CA SER A 478 13.93 5.37 -28.48
C SER A 478 14.28 4.55 -27.23
N ARG A 479 14.28 5.17 -26.04
CA ARG A 479 14.52 4.47 -24.76
C ARG A 479 13.45 3.41 -24.47
N PHE A 480 12.21 3.65 -24.84
CA PHE A 480 11.11 2.70 -24.68
C PHE A 480 11.18 1.60 -25.75
N THR A 481 11.44 1.96 -27.00
CA THR A 481 11.57 0.98 -28.10
C THR A 481 12.73 0.01 -27.82
N HIS A 482 13.89 0.50 -27.34
CA HIS A 482 15.02 -0.36 -26.96
C HIS A 482 14.72 -1.29 -25.78
N ARG A 483 13.69 -1.00 -24.99
CA ARG A 483 13.21 -1.86 -23.89
C ARG A 483 12.07 -2.79 -24.30
N GLY A 484 11.76 -2.88 -25.61
CA GLY A 484 10.76 -3.80 -26.14
C GLY A 484 9.31 -3.29 -26.14
N TYR A 485 9.10 -2.00 -25.89
CA TYR A 485 7.77 -1.41 -26.02
C TYR A 485 7.43 -1.21 -27.51
N ASN A 486 6.33 -1.83 -27.95
CA ASN A 486 5.85 -1.78 -29.33
C ASN A 486 4.86 -0.63 -29.60
N VAL A 487 4.52 0.13 -28.58
CA VAL A 487 3.59 1.26 -28.63
C VAL A 487 4.38 2.56 -28.51
N SER A 488 4.03 3.59 -29.28
CA SER A 488 4.68 4.91 -29.17
C SER A 488 4.51 5.48 -27.74
N LYS A 489 5.56 6.10 -27.22
CA LYS A 489 5.62 6.59 -25.84
C LYS A 489 4.38 7.35 -25.36
N PRO A 490 3.80 8.33 -26.11
CA PRO A 490 2.62 9.05 -25.66
C PRO A 490 1.35 8.19 -25.51
N LEU A 491 1.31 7.02 -26.11
CA LEU A 491 0.18 6.08 -26.05
C LEU A 491 0.36 4.95 -25.05
N LEU A 492 1.49 4.87 -24.34
CA LEU A 492 1.66 3.88 -23.27
C LEU A 492 0.57 4.07 -22.22
N ASP A 493 0.00 2.96 -21.76
CA ASP A 493 -1.04 2.98 -20.73
C ASP A 493 -0.49 3.44 -19.37
N VAL A 494 -1.17 4.41 -18.78
CA VAL A 494 -0.94 4.88 -17.43
C VAL A 494 -2.30 4.98 -16.74
N ASN A 495 -2.57 4.13 -15.78
CA ASN A 495 -3.83 4.08 -15.04
C ASN A 495 -5.09 3.93 -15.93
N GLY A 496 -5.00 3.20 -17.05
CA GLY A 496 -6.11 2.99 -17.99
C GLY A 496 -6.32 4.13 -19.01
N TYR A 497 -5.37 5.07 -19.09
CA TYR A 497 -5.37 6.17 -20.05
C TYR A 497 -4.03 6.24 -20.81
N PRO A 498 -4.01 6.74 -22.07
CA PRO A 498 -2.75 7.08 -22.71
C PRO A 498 -1.92 8.06 -21.88
N MET A 499 -0.60 7.86 -21.81
CA MET A 499 0.32 8.68 -21.01
C MET A 499 0.14 10.19 -21.27
N VAL A 500 -0.03 10.60 -22.53
CA VAL A 500 -0.26 12.00 -22.91
C VAL A 500 -1.53 12.57 -22.25
N ILE A 501 -2.57 11.77 -22.15
CA ILE A 501 -3.85 12.16 -21.55
C ILE A 501 -3.72 12.29 -20.02
N GLU A 502 -3.06 11.34 -19.37
CA GLU A 502 -2.79 11.42 -17.93
C GLU A 502 -1.91 12.63 -17.60
N ALA A 503 -0.89 12.91 -18.41
CA ALA A 503 -0.04 14.09 -18.20
C ALA A 503 -0.84 15.40 -18.23
N ILE A 504 -1.77 15.55 -19.20
CA ILE A 504 -2.59 16.77 -19.29
C ILE A 504 -3.61 16.88 -18.15
N LYS A 505 -4.22 15.78 -17.74
CA LYS A 505 -5.20 15.76 -16.63
C LYS A 505 -4.64 16.30 -15.31
N CYS A 506 -3.32 16.22 -15.13
CA CYS A 506 -2.65 16.73 -13.94
C CYS A 506 -2.40 18.25 -14.00
N LEU A 507 -2.68 18.90 -15.13
CA LEU A 507 -2.41 20.32 -15.39
C LEU A 507 -3.68 21.18 -15.25
N PRO A 508 -3.54 22.51 -15.13
CA PRO A 508 -4.68 23.42 -15.23
C PRO A 508 -5.43 23.22 -16.54
N THR A 509 -6.75 23.22 -16.49
CA THR A 509 -7.60 23.19 -17.70
C THR A 509 -7.47 24.50 -18.45
N THR A 510 -7.16 24.42 -19.75
CA THR A 510 -7.02 25.58 -20.65
C THR A 510 -8.00 25.51 -21.80
N THR A 511 -8.26 26.64 -22.46
CA THR A 511 -9.25 26.69 -23.55
C THR A 511 -8.74 26.07 -24.84
N ASN A 512 -7.43 26.17 -25.13
CA ASN A 512 -6.82 25.69 -26.35
C ASN A 512 -5.69 24.70 -26.06
N TYR A 513 -5.65 23.65 -26.86
CA TYR A 513 -4.59 22.63 -26.81
C TYR A 513 -3.96 22.42 -28.16
N ILE A 514 -2.63 22.46 -28.21
CA ILE A 514 -1.81 22.21 -29.41
C ILE A 514 -0.84 21.08 -29.11
N PHE A 515 -0.87 20.04 -29.96
CA PHE A 515 0.03 18.90 -29.88
C PHE A 515 0.93 18.90 -31.11
N VAL A 516 2.24 18.81 -30.92
CA VAL A 516 3.20 18.68 -32.03
C VAL A 516 3.75 17.26 -32.06
N CYS A 517 3.50 16.53 -33.11
CA CYS A 517 3.82 15.12 -33.26
C CYS A 517 4.72 14.90 -34.48
N LEU A 518 5.45 13.78 -34.52
CA LEU A 518 6.04 13.30 -35.78
C LEU A 518 4.96 12.78 -36.73
N ASN A 519 5.02 13.11 -38.01
CA ASN A 519 4.14 12.57 -39.06
C ASN A 519 4.21 11.03 -39.09
N GLU A 520 5.39 10.45 -38.88
CA GLU A 520 5.56 9.01 -38.70
C GLU A 520 4.65 8.42 -37.61
N HIS A 521 4.55 9.08 -36.44
CA HIS A 521 3.70 8.63 -35.38
C HIS A 521 2.21 8.84 -35.66
N LEU A 522 1.85 9.94 -36.31
CA LEU A 522 0.47 10.22 -36.70
C LEU A 522 -0.07 9.23 -37.77
N ASN A 523 0.80 8.76 -38.66
CA ASN A 523 0.45 7.83 -39.73
C ASN A 523 0.42 6.37 -39.24
N ASN A 524 1.30 6.00 -38.32
CA ASN A 524 1.52 4.61 -37.91
C ASN A 524 0.91 4.25 -36.57
N SER A 525 0.20 5.17 -35.90
CA SER A 525 -0.42 4.90 -34.59
C SER A 525 -1.70 5.70 -34.42
N PRO A 526 -2.62 5.25 -33.51
CA PRO A 526 -3.89 5.93 -33.28
C PRO A 526 -3.76 7.17 -32.36
N ILE A 527 -2.64 7.88 -32.43
CA ILE A 527 -2.34 9.01 -31.51
C ILE A 527 -3.32 10.16 -31.73
N ARG A 528 -3.65 10.49 -32.99
CA ARG A 528 -4.63 11.53 -33.36
C ARG A 528 -6.00 11.21 -32.78
N GLU A 529 -6.48 9.99 -33.00
CA GLU A 529 -7.80 9.54 -32.53
C GLU A 529 -7.87 9.58 -31.00
N ASN A 530 -6.83 9.13 -30.33
CA ASN A 530 -6.77 9.13 -28.85
C ASN A 530 -6.77 10.55 -28.29
N ILE A 531 -6.05 11.50 -28.88
CA ILE A 531 -6.05 12.89 -28.44
C ILE A 531 -7.45 13.50 -28.66
N LEU A 532 -8.02 13.39 -29.85
CA LEU A 532 -9.30 14.00 -30.20
C LEU A 532 -10.50 13.38 -29.43
N LYS A 533 -10.37 12.15 -28.96
CA LYS A 533 -11.37 11.52 -28.09
C LYS A 533 -11.57 12.29 -26.77
N TYR A 534 -10.49 12.83 -26.21
CA TYR A 534 -10.53 13.56 -24.92
C TYR A 534 -10.50 15.07 -25.08
N TYR A 535 -9.88 15.56 -26.17
CA TYR A 535 -9.75 16.98 -26.51
C TYR A 535 -10.21 17.21 -27.96
N PRO A 536 -11.54 17.22 -28.22
CA PRO A 536 -12.09 17.26 -29.57
C PRO A 536 -11.67 18.48 -30.40
N ASN A 537 -11.39 19.60 -29.71
CA ASN A 537 -11.02 20.87 -30.34
C ASN A 537 -9.50 21.10 -30.40
N ALA A 538 -8.70 20.09 -30.05
CA ALA A 538 -7.25 20.23 -30.04
C ALA A 538 -6.68 20.34 -31.48
N MET A 539 -5.71 21.24 -31.63
CA MET A 539 -4.92 21.34 -32.85
C MET A 539 -3.76 20.34 -32.82
N ILE A 540 -3.60 19.54 -33.87
CA ILE A 540 -2.52 18.55 -33.99
C ILE A 540 -1.66 18.91 -35.18
N ILE A 541 -0.43 19.32 -34.91
CA ILE A 541 0.58 19.71 -35.89
C ILE A 541 1.52 18.52 -36.10
N GLY A 542 1.68 18.12 -37.38
CA GLY A 542 2.63 17.06 -37.79
C GLY A 542 3.90 17.64 -38.33
N ILE A 543 5.06 17.12 -37.89
CA ILE A 543 6.38 17.47 -38.43
C ILE A 543 7.10 16.23 -38.95
N ASP A 544 7.91 16.35 -39.99
CA ASP A 544 8.53 15.18 -40.62
C ASP A 544 9.77 14.66 -39.85
N ASN A 545 10.50 15.54 -39.22
CA ASN A 545 11.75 15.22 -38.53
C ASN A 545 11.74 15.72 -37.07
N THR A 546 12.52 15.06 -36.23
CA THR A 546 12.80 15.56 -34.90
C THR A 546 13.56 16.89 -34.99
N THR A 547 13.17 17.83 -34.12
CA THR A 547 13.86 19.11 -33.97
C THR A 547 15.09 18.98 -33.07
N ASP A 548 15.93 20.03 -33.02
CA ASP A 548 17.12 20.09 -32.16
C ASP A 548 16.77 20.12 -30.64
N GLY A 549 15.48 20.29 -30.30
CA GLY A 549 15.03 20.26 -28.93
C GLY A 549 13.56 20.66 -28.76
N GLN A 550 13.09 20.58 -27.53
CA GLN A 550 11.72 20.90 -27.17
C GLN A 550 11.38 22.38 -27.52
N ALA A 551 12.32 23.29 -27.36
CA ALA A 551 12.11 24.71 -27.66
C ALA A 551 11.82 24.94 -29.16
N CYS A 552 12.59 24.34 -30.04
CA CYS A 552 12.34 24.43 -31.49
C CYS A 552 10.97 23.84 -31.89
N THR A 553 10.53 22.77 -31.22
CA THR A 553 9.22 22.19 -31.45
C THR A 553 8.08 23.15 -31.03
N VAL A 554 8.25 23.85 -29.92
CA VAL A 554 7.27 24.86 -29.42
C VAL A 554 7.24 26.09 -30.36
N GLU A 555 8.38 26.52 -30.86
CA GLU A 555 8.46 27.61 -31.84
C GLU A 555 7.65 27.30 -33.12
N ILE A 556 7.76 26.06 -33.63
CA ILE A 556 6.93 25.59 -34.74
C ILE A 556 5.44 25.69 -34.40
N ALA A 557 5.05 25.24 -33.17
CA ALA A 557 3.66 25.32 -32.74
C ALA A 557 3.12 26.77 -32.70
N ILE A 558 3.92 27.71 -32.18
CA ILE A 558 3.55 29.12 -32.11
C ILE A 558 3.33 29.70 -33.51
N LYS A 559 4.21 29.38 -34.46
CA LYS A 559 4.14 29.84 -35.86
C LYS A 559 2.96 29.20 -36.61
N GLU A 560 2.86 27.89 -36.62
CA GLU A 560 1.84 27.17 -37.39
C GLU A 560 0.42 27.41 -36.90
N ALA A 561 0.25 27.58 -35.56
CA ALA A 561 -1.04 27.91 -34.98
C ALA A 561 -1.38 29.41 -34.99
N ASN A 562 -0.49 30.26 -35.54
CA ASN A 562 -0.64 31.73 -35.52
C ASN A 562 -0.98 32.30 -34.14
N ILE A 563 -0.27 31.83 -33.09
CA ILE A 563 -0.51 32.30 -31.73
C ILE A 563 -0.13 33.77 -31.63
N ASP A 564 -1.04 34.59 -31.11
CA ASP A 564 -0.73 35.96 -30.78
C ASP A 564 0.40 36.03 -29.75
N LEU A 565 1.48 36.74 -30.11
CA LEU A 565 2.70 36.84 -29.30
C LEU A 565 2.48 37.55 -27.96
N ASP A 566 1.39 38.29 -27.79
CA ASP A 566 0.99 38.89 -26.51
C ASP A 566 0.06 38.01 -25.68
N SER A 567 -0.36 36.85 -26.18
CA SER A 567 -1.19 35.88 -25.47
C SER A 567 -0.37 34.96 -24.58
N PRO A 568 -0.96 34.51 -23.43
CA PRO A 568 -0.29 33.59 -22.54
C PRO A 568 -0.27 32.15 -23.08
N ILE A 569 0.83 31.45 -22.82
CA ILE A 569 1.01 30.04 -23.19
C ILE A 569 1.47 29.21 -21.99
N LEU A 570 1.05 27.94 -21.97
CA LEU A 570 1.53 26.91 -21.05
C LEU A 570 2.22 25.81 -21.86
N ILE A 571 3.52 25.67 -21.70
CA ILE A 571 4.31 24.59 -22.33
C ILE A 571 4.37 23.45 -21.34
N THR A 572 4.23 22.20 -21.83
CA THR A 572 4.28 21.02 -20.96
C THR A 572 4.90 19.81 -21.67
N ALA A 573 5.24 18.77 -20.90
CA ALA A 573 5.74 17.50 -21.43
C ALA A 573 4.64 16.42 -21.41
N CYS A 574 4.75 15.42 -22.32
CA CYS A 574 3.76 14.35 -22.46
C CYS A 574 3.98 13.15 -21.51
N ASP A 575 4.95 13.22 -20.62
CA ASP A 575 5.46 12.10 -19.82
C ASP A 575 5.65 12.41 -18.33
N ASN A 576 5.08 13.51 -17.85
CA ASN A 576 5.13 13.91 -16.45
C ASN A 576 3.71 14.09 -15.90
N GLY A 577 3.36 13.32 -14.86
CA GLY A 577 2.23 13.62 -13.99
C GLY A 577 2.68 14.53 -12.84
N VAL A 578 1.85 15.48 -12.43
CA VAL A 578 2.16 16.44 -11.37
C VAL A 578 0.98 16.64 -10.44
N TYR A 579 1.29 16.86 -9.18
CA TYR A 579 0.37 17.42 -8.21
C TYR A 579 0.94 18.77 -7.74
N TYR A 580 0.09 19.77 -7.62
CA TYR A 580 0.51 21.11 -7.26
C TYR A 580 -0.55 21.84 -6.42
N ASP A 581 -0.14 22.83 -5.67
CA ASP A 581 -1.05 23.71 -4.96
C ASP A 581 -1.66 24.73 -5.93
N SER A 582 -2.94 24.52 -6.29
CA SER A 582 -3.64 25.39 -7.24
C SER A 582 -3.88 26.80 -6.68
N ILE A 583 -3.95 26.97 -5.35
CA ILE A 583 -4.12 28.29 -4.72
C ILE A 583 -2.84 29.10 -4.87
N GLU A 584 -1.68 28.48 -4.57
CA GLU A 584 -0.38 29.14 -4.72
C GLU A 584 -0.10 29.42 -6.20
N TYR A 585 -0.40 28.49 -7.11
CA TYR A 585 -0.24 28.73 -8.54
C TYR A 585 -1.09 29.91 -9.04
N ASN A 586 -2.34 30.02 -8.61
CA ASN A 586 -3.21 31.16 -8.98
C ASN A 586 -2.66 32.49 -8.44
N LYS A 587 -2.14 32.53 -7.22
CA LYS A 587 -1.49 33.73 -6.69
C LYS A 587 -0.31 34.18 -7.56
N LEU A 588 0.51 33.22 -8.02
CA LEU A 588 1.63 33.52 -8.93
C LEU A 588 1.15 34.04 -10.29
N LEU A 589 0.02 33.52 -10.80
CA LEU A 589 -0.60 33.99 -12.05
C LEU A 589 -1.19 35.40 -11.91
N ASP A 590 -1.81 35.70 -10.76
CA ASP A 590 -2.42 37.01 -10.49
C ASP A 590 -1.35 38.11 -10.28
N ASP A 591 -0.18 37.72 -9.80
CA ASP A 591 0.94 38.65 -9.67
C ASP A 591 1.55 38.97 -11.06
N ARG A 592 1.28 40.16 -11.54
CA ARG A 592 1.74 40.64 -12.86
C ARG A 592 3.24 40.86 -12.99
N ASN A 593 4.01 40.75 -11.89
CA ASN A 593 5.47 40.80 -11.93
C ASN A 593 6.07 39.46 -12.36
N ASN A 594 5.28 38.37 -12.36
CA ASN A 594 5.70 37.06 -12.83
C ASN A 594 5.46 36.93 -14.33
N ASP A 595 6.48 37.17 -15.14
CA ASP A 595 6.43 36.97 -16.60
C ASP A 595 6.51 35.51 -17.00
N ILE A 596 7.28 34.71 -16.24
CA ILE A 596 7.53 33.29 -16.49
C ILE A 596 7.40 32.54 -15.15
N ILE A 597 6.66 31.41 -15.15
CA ILE A 597 6.56 30.50 -14.02
C ILE A 597 7.06 29.14 -14.45
N ILE A 598 8.13 28.64 -13.83
CA ILE A 598 8.73 27.31 -14.10
C ILE A 598 8.33 26.35 -12.97
N TRP A 599 7.75 25.22 -13.34
CA TRP A 599 7.36 24.20 -12.38
C TRP A 599 8.53 23.29 -12.06
N SER A 600 8.77 23.08 -10.78
CA SER A 600 9.88 22.27 -10.28
C SER A 600 9.46 21.37 -9.13
N PHE A 601 10.23 20.35 -8.87
CA PHE A 601 10.06 19.46 -7.73
C PHE A 601 11.34 19.29 -6.94
N ARG A 602 11.23 18.84 -5.69
CA ARG A 602 12.32 18.42 -4.80
C ARG A 602 11.95 17.08 -4.15
N ASN A 603 12.90 16.50 -3.39
CA ASN A 603 12.73 15.30 -2.58
C ASN A 603 12.35 14.01 -3.36
N ASN A 604 12.55 13.97 -4.66
CA ASN A 604 12.31 12.79 -5.46
C ASN A 604 13.57 11.93 -5.56
N GLN A 605 13.54 10.71 -5.01
CA GLN A 605 14.70 9.81 -4.98
C GLN A 605 15.24 9.46 -6.37
N THR A 606 14.39 9.44 -7.40
CA THR A 606 14.84 9.15 -8.77
C THR A 606 15.80 10.21 -9.30
N SER A 607 15.74 11.44 -8.80
CA SER A 607 16.67 12.50 -9.19
C SER A 607 18.12 12.24 -8.75
N LYS A 608 18.31 11.44 -7.68
CA LYS A 608 19.65 10.98 -7.24
C LYS A 608 20.28 9.95 -8.17
N ILE A 609 19.47 9.11 -8.81
CA ILE A 609 19.95 7.97 -9.63
C ILE A 609 20.72 8.49 -10.83
N ASN A 610 20.19 9.50 -11.50
CA ASN A 610 20.86 10.14 -12.63
C ASN A 610 20.55 11.64 -12.69
N PRO A 611 21.24 12.46 -11.87
CA PRO A 611 20.99 13.90 -11.79
C PRO A 611 21.14 14.64 -13.13
N ASN A 612 21.99 14.13 -14.03
CA ASN A 612 22.23 14.74 -15.33
C ASN A 612 21.11 14.51 -16.36
N MET A 613 20.03 13.81 -15.98
CA MET A 613 18.83 13.71 -16.82
C MET A 613 17.93 14.93 -16.71
N TYR A 614 18.05 15.72 -15.66
CA TYR A 614 17.16 16.83 -15.34
C TYR A 614 17.79 18.18 -15.70
N ALA A 615 16.92 19.19 -15.85
CA ALA A 615 17.34 20.58 -15.73
C ALA A 615 17.08 21.06 -14.30
N TRP A 616 17.94 21.93 -13.80
CA TRP A 616 18.01 22.31 -12.39
C TRP A 616 17.94 23.83 -12.21
N LEU A 617 17.33 24.28 -11.12
CA LEU A 617 17.20 25.68 -10.76
C LEU A 617 17.91 25.95 -9.44
N LYS A 618 18.64 27.06 -9.40
CA LYS A 618 18.99 27.75 -8.16
C LYS A 618 17.99 28.90 -7.98
N VAL A 619 17.36 28.97 -6.83
CA VAL A 619 16.39 30.03 -6.49
C VAL A 619 16.83 30.76 -5.24
N ASP A 620 16.30 31.98 -5.04
CA ASP A 620 16.45 32.75 -3.79
C ASP A 620 15.36 32.35 -2.77
N GLU A 621 15.32 33.05 -1.63
CA GLU A 621 14.36 32.79 -0.54
C GLU A 621 12.90 33.05 -0.96
N ASN A 622 12.67 33.81 -2.03
CA ASN A 622 11.35 34.15 -2.58
C ASN A 622 10.99 33.27 -3.80
N ASN A 623 11.76 32.22 -4.07
CA ASN A 623 11.65 31.33 -5.23
C ASN A 623 11.90 32.05 -6.59
N ASN A 624 12.58 33.20 -6.62
CA ASN A 624 13.03 33.80 -7.88
C ASN A 624 14.23 33.04 -8.43
N ILE A 625 14.21 32.75 -9.73
CA ILE A 625 15.25 31.98 -10.39
C ILE A 625 16.54 32.80 -10.50
N GLN A 626 17.63 32.29 -9.95
CA GLN A 626 18.97 32.88 -10.00
C GLN A 626 19.84 32.23 -11.07
N HIS A 627 19.66 30.93 -11.32
CA HIS A 627 20.47 30.19 -12.28
C HIS A 627 19.77 28.92 -12.75
N VAL A 628 19.97 28.57 -14.02
CA VAL A 628 19.46 27.35 -14.67
C VAL A 628 20.63 26.52 -15.18
N SER A 629 20.63 25.20 -14.91
CA SER A 629 21.58 24.25 -15.49
C SER A 629 20.83 23.11 -16.17
N CYS A 630 21.04 22.93 -17.47
CA CYS A 630 20.36 21.89 -18.25
C CYS A 630 21.24 20.65 -18.41
N LYS A 631 20.72 19.47 -18.02
CA LYS A 631 21.39 18.15 -18.15
C LYS A 631 22.80 18.10 -17.54
N LYS A 632 23.09 18.96 -16.59
CA LYS A 632 24.33 18.97 -15.84
C LYS A 632 24.03 19.39 -14.41
N PHE A 633 24.21 18.47 -13.48
CA PHE A 633 24.05 18.77 -12.06
C PHE A 633 25.33 19.44 -11.53
N ILE A 634 25.21 20.66 -11.04
CA ILE A 634 26.33 21.49 -10.57
C ILE A 634 26.11 21.98 -9.13
N TYR A 635 25.15 21.43 -8.41
CA TYR A 635 24.78 21.78 -7.06
C TYR A 635 25.13 20.65 -6.08
N ASP A 636 24.94 20.87 -4.77
CA ASP A 636 25.43 19.95 -3.73
C ASP A 636 24.54 18.69 -3.58
N ASP A 637 23.22 18.83 -3.57
CA ASP A 637 22.29 17.73 -3.28
C ASP A 637 21.08 17.74 -4.23
N PRO A 638 20.93 16.69 -5.07
CA PRO A 638 19.79 16.57 -5.98
C PRO A 638 18.42 16.53 -5.30
N LEU A 639 18.34 16.11 -4.04
CA LEU A 639 17.08 16.07 -3.32
C LEU A 639 16.64 17.45 -2.84
N LYS A 640 17.58 18.33 -2.54
CA LYS A 640 17.28 19.68 -2.04
C LYS A 640 17.17 20.72 -3.15
N THR A 641 17.73 20.43 -4.32
CA THR A 641 17.75 21.33 -5.47
C THR A 641 16.45 21.19 -6.27
N HIS A 642 15.98 22.28 -6.85
CA HIS A 642 14.79 22.31 -7.69
C HIS A 642 15.08 21.69 -9.06
N ALA A 643 14.46 20.54 -9.35
CA ALA A 643 14.49 19.91 -10.67
C ALA A 643 13.27 20.36 -11.49
N ILE A 644 13.48 20.75 -12.75
CA ILE A 644 12.43 21.21 -13.65
C ILE A 644 11.60 20.00 -14.14
N ILE A 645 10.28 20.13 -14.09
CA ILE A 645 9.34 19.09 -14.55
C ILE A 645 9.18 19.12 -16.08
N GLY A 646 9.38 20.29 -16.70
CA GLY A 646 9.12 20.52 -18.13
C GLY A 646 7.79 21.23 -18.38
N THR A 647 7.14 21.74 -17.34
CA THR A 647 5.95 22.61 -17.41
C THR A 647 6.36 24.05 -17.12
N MET A 648 6.01 24.96 -18.02
CA MET A 648 6.41 26.37 -17.96
C MET A 648 5.26 27.24 -18.46
N PHE A 649 4.86 28.21 -17.67
CA PHE A 649 3.93 29.26 -18.09
C PHE A 649 4.70 30.50 -18.53
N TYR A 650 4.28 31.07 -19.66
CA TYR A 650 4.75 32.36 -20.16
C TYR A 650 3.55 33.30 -20.28
N ARG A 651 3.62 34.45 -19.66
CA ARG A 651 2.55 35.46 -19.69
C ARG A 651 2.30 35.98 -21.10
N LYS A 652 3.32 36.00 -21.94
CA LYS A 652 3.27 36.33 -23.36
C LYS A 652 4.14 35.33 -24.13
N ALA A 653 3.63 34.84 -25.25
CA ALA A 653 4.35 33.90 -26.11
C ALA A 653 5.68 34.51 -26.62
N ARG A 654 5.75 35.84 -26.79
CA ARG A 654 7.00 36.53 -27.17
C ARG A 654 8.14 36.28 -26.19
N TYR A 655 7.88 36.17 -24.90
CA TYR A 655 8.92 35.92 -23.89
C TYR A 655 9.61 34.54 -24.07
N PHE A 656 8.92 33.62 -24.73
CA PHE A 656 9.52 32.36 -25.14
C PHE A 656 10.34 32.49 -26.44
N ILE A 657 9.89 33.31 -27.38
CA ILE A 657 10.56 33.48 -28.69
C ILE A 657 11.84 34.32 -28.53
N ASP A 658 11.80 35.35 -27.67
CA ASP A 658 12.89 36.30 -27.49
C ASP A 658 14.00 35.82 -26.52
N GLY A 659 13.74 34.76 -25.71
CA GLY A 659 14.66 34.19 -24.73
C GLY A 659 15.31 32.91 -25.19
#